data_10dfcb73477df5f72136085f466e75a3
#
_entry.id   10dfcb73477df5f72136085f466e75a3
#
_cell.length_a   1.000
_cell.length_b   1.000
_cell.length_c   1.000
_cell.angle_alpha   90.00
_cell.angle_beta   90.00
_cell.angle_gamma   90.00
#
_symmetry.space_group_name_H-M   'P 1'
#
loop_
_entity.id
_entity.type
_entity.pdbx_description
1 polymer ?
#
loop_
_entity_poly.entity_id
_entity_poly.type
_entity_poly.pdbx_seq_one_letter_code
_entity_poly.pdbx_strand_id
1 'polypeptide(L)'
;LSSKRLQGDKYILTAQTVKGNRTITSEQLESLIPQKPNRRILGLPITPPLWFYQLGLRKYNRDAVLRELEAKTNEFEQQSQQLANQPKALKKLNRRFSKQAKKLRQEAEEGNWLMRNLGEPPSYFTQGDAQTNSAKMQKYLSDKGFFHARTAYKLDTLRRRQIRVNYQITENAGFYLRNIKYEIADARVDSLIRNSLIVSKLKAGERFDLDNISGEKIRIESLLRDQGYYTFSRQYIPVTDLDTTRRGVERLPDADTLHRPIDVYLQILNPPGRSEHPIYRIGDVEVRISPDELQPAIIPTGLDTVRRNGITYLLGGRNISSRLLDSKIRTRPGALYSQTNYRETQRSLFLLNQFKFVNLNFIDTTNRRLRTLITATPLDKYEATAESGFTVLYQGQSYPGGFGNLTFRVRNLFGGLETFETSLRYGFEAQTGFATETKAKSVYSAQELGVSSSFTFPQILFPSRLRFRFTPYNPRTQISLGFSNTIRPDYRRSTLRATTAYNWQSSPTTQFNFYIADINLINAGNGTDSEISTTFQKQLDSLIEQGSTIYLGFRRSFASGISFGYTYNTNTTGQNRRASFFRAVVESGGTTLNFFPDTQLRKFFNTTDSTGLQYYKYLRFNVDYRRYIPLNIHTSLAFRINTGLVYGYGSNRTAPYEKLFFAGGSNSIRAWLPRRLGPGSEWPQRSSTNPNAPGLNPDYPEQFLYTFEKPGDMIIEGSVELRGRLFHLLADINGAFFIDAGNVWTLRDIPKRNGENFRLDTFFPQIAVGTGVGIRFDFSFFVIRLDGGIKVWDPARQYFKESEGKFVDERFILPKFSLKQLSSGPNPLVINFGIGYPF
;
A
#
# COMPACT_ATOMS: atom_id res chain seq x y z
N LEU A 1 24.60 -24.18 22.61
CA LEU A 1 23.26 -24.72 22.88
C LEU A 1 23.39 -26.22 23.08
N SER A 2 23.14 -26.71 24.28
CA SER A 2 23.45 -28.07 24.63
C SER A 2 22.35 -29.01 24.11
N SER A 3 22.73 -29.90 23.19
CA SER A 3 21.93 -31.03 22.72
C SER A 3 21.69 -32.12 23.80
N LYS A 4 22.23 -31.94 25.00
CA LYS A 4 22.14 -32.90 26.10
C LYS A 4 20.74 -33.16 26.67
N ARG A 5 19.73 -32.37 26.24
CA ARG A 5 18.35 -32.51 26.73
C ARG A 5 17.32 -32.82 25.64
N LEU A 6 17.76 -33.30 24.49
CA LEU A 6 16.85 -33.77 23.46
C LEU A 6 16.33 -35.17 23.84
N GLN A 7 15.01 -35.32 23.92
CA GLN A 7 14.39 -36.62 24.14
C GLN A 7 14.58 -37.51 22.90
N GLY A 8 15.21 -38.65 23.05
CA GLY A 8 15.38 -39.68 22.01
C GLY A 8 16.43 -39.34 20.94
N ASP A 9 16.49 -40.17 19.89
CA ASP A 9 17.44 -40.10 18.77
C ASP A 9 17.05 -39.05 17.69
N LYS A 10 16.38 -37.98 18.07
CA LYS A 10 15.91 -36.94 17.11
C LYS A 10 17.02 -35.95 16.79
N TYR A 11 17.15 -35.63 15.52
CA TYR A 11 18.06 -34.59 15.02
C TYR A 11 17.32 -33.27 14.80
N ILE A 12 17.95 -32.17 15.19
CA ILE A 12 17.40 -30.79 14.93
C ILE A 12 17.76 -30.38 13.52
N LEU A 13 16.74 -30.00 12.77
CA LEU A 13 16.88 -29.43 11.43
C LEU A 13 17.43 -28.01 11.51
N THR A 14 18.64 -27.78 10.98
CA THR A 14 19.31 -26.48 11.08
C THR A 14 19.26 -25.65 9.81
N ALA A 15 19.22 -26.29 8.66
CA ALA A 15 19.09 -25.63 7.36
C ALA A 15 18.53 -26.58 6.32
N GLN A 16 17.86 -26.03 5.35
CA GLN A 16 17.50 -26.68 4.10
C GLN A 16 17.95 -25.77 2.97
N THR A 17 18.74 -26.30 2.05
CA THR A 17 19.30 -25.53 0.93
C THR A 17 19.08 -26.26 -0.37
N VAL A 18 18.83 -25.50 -1.43
CA VAL A 18 18.69 -26.01 -2.79
C VAL A 18 19.90 -25.59 -3.60
N LYS A 19 20.51 -26.53 -4.31
CA LYS A 19 21.71 -26.30 -5.15
C LYS A 19 21.60 -27.04 -6.48
N GLY A 20 22.29 -26.52 -7.49
CA GLY A 20 22.38 -27.15 -8.81
C GLY A 20 21.29 -26.73 -9.80
N ASN A 21 20.30 -25.98 -9.34
CA ASN A 21 19.31 -25.32 -10.21
C ASN A 21 19.99 -24.20 -11.01
N ARG A 22 19.59 -24.04 -12.26
CA ARG A 22 20.12 -23.01 -13.19
C ARG A 22 19.03 -22.06 -13.65
N THR A 23 17.91 -22.61 -14.09
CA THR A 23 16.79 -21.87 -14.67
C THR A 23 15.71 -21.54 -13.65
N ILE A 24 15.35 -22.52 -12.80
CA ILE A 24 14.37 -22.33 -11.74
C ILE A 24 15.07 -21.75 -10.52
N THR A 25 14.51 -20.71 -9.93
CA THR A 25 15.13 -20.05 -8.79
C THR A 25 15.07 -20.92 -7.53
N SER A 26 16.10 -20.84 -6.70
CA SER A 26 16.11 -21.56 -5.41
C SER A 26 14.91 -21.17 -4.54
N GLU A 27 14.46 -19.91 -4.61
CA GLU A 27 13.28 -19.44 -3.89
C GLU A 27 12.01 -20.22 -4.26
N GLN A 28 11.79 -20.48 -5.55
CA GLN A 28 10.62 -21.23 -6.01
C GLN A 28 10.65 -22.67 -5.47
N LEU A 29 11.82 -23.30 -5.48
CA LEU A 29 11.98 -24.67 -4.97
C LEU A 29 11.89 -24.71 -3.44
N GLU A 30 12.49 -23.75 -2.73
CA GLU A 30 12.42 -23.65 -1.27
C GLU A 30 10.99 -23.36 -0.76
N SER A 31 10.17 -22.72 -1.57
CA SER A 31 8.76 -22.46 -1.23
C SER A 31 7.92 -23.74 -1.13
N LEU A 32 8.35 -24.81 -1.80
CA LEU A 32 7.70 -26.12 -1.76
C LEU A 32 7.94 -26.88 -0.45
N ILE A 33 8.90 -26.45 0.36
CA ILE A 33 9.26 -27.07 1.63
C ILE A 33 8.35 -26.48 2.74
N PRO A 34 7.40 -27.25 3.28
CA PRO A 34 6.49 -26.77 4.32
C PRO A 34 7.19 -26.61 5.66
N GLN A 35 8.06 -27.54 6.03
CA GLN A 35 8.81 -27.50 7.28
C GLN A 35 10.04 -26.61 7.12
N LYS A 36 10.15 -25.59 7.97
CA LYS A 36 11.32 -24.71 7.98
C LYS A 36 12.19 -24.97 9.20
N PRO A 37 13.52 -24.82 9.08
CA PRO A 37 14.40 -24.89 10.24
C PRO A 37 14.09 -23.75 11.21
N ASN A 38 14.48 -23.92 12.48
CA ASN A 38 14.35 -22.87 13.47
C ASN A 38 15.02 -21.58 13.01
N ARG A 39 14.38 -20.46 13.28
CA ARG A 39 14.77 -19.14 12.80
C ARG A 39 16.11 -18.69 13.36
N ARG A 40 16.93 -18.10 12.50
CA ARG A 40 18.24 -17.54 12.83
C ARG A 40 18.22 -16.03 12.67
N ILE A 41 18.97 -15.31 13.50
CA ILE A 41 19.15 -13.86 13.33
C ILE A 41 20.18 -13.61 12.24
N LEU A 42 19.80 -12.85 11.19
CA LEU A 42 20.68 -12.41 10.10
C LEU A 42 21.54 -13.53 9.49
N GLY A 43 21.03 -14.77 9.47
CA GLY A 43 21.79 -15.91 8.99
C GLY A 43 22.89 -16.42 9.93
N LEU A 44 23.13 -15.72 11.04
CA LEU A 44 24.10 -16.14 12.06
C LEU A 44 23.61 -17.41 12.78
N PRO A 45 24.49 -18.25 13.32
CA PRO A 45 24.12 -19.50 13.99
C PRO A 45 23.48 -19.27 15.37
N ILE A 46 22.80 -18.16 15.56
CA ILE A 46 22.12 -17.77 16.79
C ILE A 46 20.62 -17.94 16.60
N THR A 47 20.00 -18.77 17.44
CA THR A 47 18.56 -19.10 17.41
C THR A 47 17.86 -18.70 18.72
N PRO A 48 17.62 -17.42 18.98
CA PRO A 48 17.03 -16.96 20.25
C PRO A 48 15.65 -17.54 20.52
N PRO A 49 14.75 -17.72 19.52
CA PRO A 49 13.46 -18.32 19.80
C PRO A 49 13.57 -19.75 20.35
N LEU A 50 14.50 -20.55 19.83
CA LEU A 50 14.77 -21.88 20.36
C LEU A 50 15.31 -21.83 21.79
N TRP A 51 16.14 -20.82 22.11
CA TRP A 51 16.66 -20.62 23.46
C TRP A 51 15.55 -20.23 24.45
N PHE A 52 14.64 -19.32 24.06
CA PHE A 52 13.48 -18.97 24.90
C PHE A 52 12.55 -20.16 25.12
N TYR A 53 12.32 -20.98 24.09
CA TYR A 53 11.54 -22.20 24.22
C TYR A 53 12.17 -23.16 25.24
N GLN A 54 13.47 -23.38 25.15
CA GLN A 54 14.21 -24.25 26.08
C GLN A 54 14.20 -23.69 27.52
N LEU A 55 14.28 -22.36 27.67
CA LEU A 55 14.17 -21.69 28.99
C LEU A 55 12.77 -21.90 29.57
N GLY A 56 11.74 -21.73 28.75
CA GLY A 56 10.36 -22.00 29.14
C GLY A 56 10.12 -23.46 29.54
N LEU A 57 10.68 -24.38 28.77
CA LEU A 57 10.56 -25.82 29.02
C LEU A 57 11.20 -26.24 30.37
N ARG A 58 12.22 -25.54 30.85
CA ARG A 58 12.83 -25.84 32.18
C ARG A 58 11.88 -25.62 33.33
N LYS A 59 10.94 -24.69 33.19
CA LYS A 59 9.98 -24.27 34.24
C LYS A 59 8.56 -24.78 33.95
N TYR A 60 8.38 -25.58 32.88
CA TYR A 60 7.08 -26.05 32.45
C TYR A 60 6.86 -27.50 32.82
N ASN A 61 5.74 -27.77 33.47
CA ASN A 61 5.30 -29.14 33.80
C ASN A 61 3.84 -29.28 33.33
N ARG A 62 3.63 -30.01 32.22
CA ARG A 62 2.32 -30.25 31.63
C ARG A 62 1.34 -30.88 32.59
N ASP A 63 1.80 -31.90 33.35
CA ASP A 63 0.91 -32.62 34.25
C ASP A 63 0.46 -31.79 35.43
N ALA A 64 1.28 -30.83 35.86
CA ALA A 64 0.89 -29.85 36.88
C ALA A 64 -0.20 -28.90 36.35
N VAL A 65 -0.08 -28.42 35.10
CA VAL A 65 -1.08 -27.56 34.47
C VAL A 65 -2.40 -28.31 34.25
N LEU A 66 -2.34 -29.58 33.84
CA LEU A 66 -3.54 -30.40 33.68
C LEU A 66 -4.24 -30.65 35.01
N ARG A 67 -3.49 -30.96 36.09
CA ARG A 67 -4.06 -31.08 37.45
C ARG A 67 -4.69 -29.79 37.94
N GLU A 68 -4.07 -28.64 37.65
CA GLU A 68 -4.66 -27.34 37.96
C GLU A 68 -5.97 -27.09 37.18
N LEU A 69 -6.01 -27.48 35.90
CA LEU A 69 -7.23 -27.38 35.09
C LEU A 69 -8.36 -28.27 35.65
N GLU A 70 -8.05 -29.50 36.04
CA GLU A 70 -9.01 -30.41 36.67
C GLU A 70 -9.53 -29.85 38.02
N ALA A 71 -8.61 -29.36 38.87
CA ALA A 71 -8.99 -28.76 40.15
C ALA A 71 -9.91 -27.55 39.95
N LYS A 72 -9.60 -26.68 38.97
CA LYS A 72 -10.45 -25.53 38.65
C LYS A 72 -11.79 -25.91 38.03
N THR A 73 -11.85 -27.02 37.30
CA THR A 73 -13.09 -27.54 36.74
C THR A 73 -13.99 -28.06 37.87
N ASN A 74 -13.44 -28.84 38.81
CA ASN A 74 -14.18 -29.35 39.96
C ASN A 74 -14.67 -28.20 40.88
N GLU A 75 -13.82 -27.18 41.11
CA GLU A 75 -14.21 -25.97 41.86
C GLU A 75 -15.37 -25.23 41.16
N PHE A 76 -15.31 -25.10 39.84
CA PHE A 76 -16.38 -24.47 39.07
C PHE A 76 -17.69 -25.27 39.15
N GLU A 77 -17.64 -26.58 39.06
CA GLU A 77 -18.83 -27.45 39.15
C GLU A 77 -19.51 -27.28 40.51
N GLN A 78 -18.75 -27.29 41.60
CA GLN A 78 -19.29 -27.10 42.97
C GLN A 78 -19.90 -25.69 43.15
N GLN A 79 -19.20 -24.64 42.69
CA GLN A 79 -19.72 -23.26 42.77
C GLN A 79 -20.93 -23.03 41.87
N SER A 80 -20.96 -23.67 40.70
CA SER A 80 -22.07 -23.56 39.74
C SER A 80 -23.36 -24.16 40.30
N GLN A 81 -23.26 -25.30 41.04
CA GLN A 81 -24.38 -25.91 41.74
C GLN A 81 -24.91 -25.00 42.85
N GLN A 82 -24.03 -24.36 43.62
CA GLN A 82 -24.43 -23.43 44.69
C GLN A 82 -25.09 -22.15 44.14
N LEU A 83 -24.72 -21.71 42.97
CA LEU A 83 -25.23 -20.50 42.32
C LEU A 83 -26.33 -20.76 41.31
N ALA A 84 -26.88 -21.96 41.23
CA ALA A 84 -27.91 -22.34 40.26
C ALA A 84 -29.12 -21.39 40.23
N ASN A 85 -29.51 -20.87 41.40
CA ASN A 85 -30.66 -19.95 41.56
C ASN A 85 -30.30 -18.46 41.40
N GLN A 86 -29.02 -18.13 41.02
CA GLN A 86 -28.55 -16.75 40.83
C GLN A 86 -27.97 -16.51 39.44
N PRO A 87 -28.82 -16.22 38.44
CA PRO A 87 -28.37 -16.21 37.03
C PRO A 87 -27.27 -15.17 36.72
N LYS A 88 -27.28 -14.02 37.39
CA LYS A 88 -26.23 -12.98 37.20
C LYS A 88 -24.88 -13.42 37.78
N ALA A 89 -24.86 -14.04 38.94
CA ALA A 89 -23.67 -14.55 39.61
C ALA A 89 -23.09 -15.75 38.82
N LEU A 90 -23.94 -16.66 38.38
CA LEU A 90 -23.56 -17.80 37.55
C LEU A 90 -22.95 -17.35 36.20
N LYS A 91 -23.51 -16.35 35.54
CA LYS A 91 -22.95 -15.78 34.30
C LYS A 91 -21.58 -15.17 34.52
N LYS A 92 -21.34 -14.52 35.67
CA LYS A 92 -20.03 -13.96 36.03
C LYS A 92 -19.01 -15.07 36.30
N LEU A 93 -19.43 -16.13 37.03
CA LEU A 93 -18.61 -17.31 37.28
C LEU A 93 -18.22 -18.01 35.99
N ASN A 94 -19.16 -18.27 35.08
CA ASN A 94 -18.94 -18.89 33.77
C ASN A 94 -17.91 -18.10 32.94
N ARG A 95 -18.03 -16.77 32.93
CA ARG A 95 -17.04 -15.94 32.20
C ARG A 95 -15.63 -16.03 32.80
N ARG A 96 -15.52 -16.06 34.12
CA ARG A 96 -14.23 -16.21 34.82
C ARG A 96 -13.61 -17.57 34.53
N PHE A 97 -14.39 -18.64 34.75
CA PHE A 97 -13.95 -20.00 34.51
C PHE A 97 -13.55 -20.22 33.04
N SER A 98 -14.41 -19.84 32.09
CA SER A 98 -14.08 -19.98 30.65
C SER A 98 -12.78 -19.29 30.26
N LYS A 99 -12.49 -18.12 30.83
CA LYS A 99 -11.23 -17.41 30.61
C LYS A 99 -10.03 -18.14 31.23
N GLN A 100 -10.17 -18.66 32.44
CA GLN A 100 -9.11 -19.40 33.13
C GLN A 100 -8.87 -20.76 32.49
N ALA A 101 -9.93 -21.51 32.21
CA ALA A 101 -9.85 -22.81 31.56
C ALA A 101 -9.24 -22.72 30.15
N LYS A 102 -9.63 -21.69 29.38
CA LYS A 102 -9.02 -21.43 28.07
C LYS A 102 -7.51 -21.16 28.20
N LYS A 103 -7.09 -20.39 29.19
CA LYS A 103 -5.67 -20.09 29.43
C LYS A 103 -4.90 -21.37 29.82
N LEU A 104 -5.42 -22.15 30.74
CA LEU A 104 -4.79 -23.39 31.19
C LEU A 104 -4.75 -24.46 30.09
N ARG A 105 -5.83 -24.62 29.30
CA ARG A 105 -5.84 -25.52 28.13
C ARG A 105 -4.78 -25.12 27.13
N GLN A 106 -4.73 -23.84 26.80
CA GLN A 106 -3.71 -23.31 25.89
C GLN A 106 -2.29 -23.47 26.45
N GLU A 107 -2.13 -23.34 27.77
CA GLU A 107 -0.84 -23.58 28.42
C GLU A 107 -0.46 -25.07 28.43
N ALA A 108 -1.44 -25.97 28.59
CA ALA A 108 -1.23 -27.42 28.51
C ALA A 108 -0.87 -27.90 27.09
N GLU A 109 -1.44 -27.28 26.06
CA GLU A 109 -1.22 -27.65 24.64
C GLU A 109 0.06 -27.04 24.07
N GLU A 110 0.27 -25.74 24.31
CA GLU A 110 1.31 -24.94 23.65
C GLU A 110 2.49 -24.58 24.56
N GLY A 111 2.40 -24.87 25.87
CA GLY A 111 3.41 -24.52 26.88
C GLY A 111 3.18 -23.16 27.54
N ASN A 112 4.09 -22.77 28.42
CA ASN A 112 4.02 -21.53 29.17
C ASN A 112 4.20 -20.29 28.29
N TRP A 113 4.02 -19.10 28.86
CA TRP A 113 4.11 -17.81 28.13
C TRP A 113 5.41 -17.62 27.35
N LEU A 114 6.55 -18.04 27.92
CA LEU A 114 7.86 -17.95 27.23
C LEU A 114 7.91 -18.84 25.98
N MET A 115 7.37 -20.05 26.08
CA MET A 115 7.35 -21.01 24.98
C MET A 115 6.47 -20.54 23.84
N ARG A 116 5.30 -19.96 24.14
CA ARG A 116 4.30 -19.53 23.17
C ARG A 116 4.65 -18.23 22.49
N ASN A 117 5.11 -17.23 23.25
CA ASN A 117 5.24 -15.86 22.74
C ASN A 117 6.66 -15.53 22.28
N LEU A 118 7.67 -16.10 22.90
CA LEU A 118 9.08 -15.82 22.59
C LEU A 118 9.79 -17.04 22.02
N GLY A 119 9.27 -18.24 22.31
CA GLY A 119 9.87 -19.49 21.96
C GLY A 119 9.40 -20.05 20.62
N GLU A 120 10.23 -20.82 19.97
CA GLU A 120 9.91 -21.66 18.83
C GLU A 120 10.32 -23.09 19.17
N PRO A 121 9.40 -24.08 19.03
CA PRO A 121 9.73 -25.47 19.29
C PRO A 121 10.83 -25.94 18.36
N PRO A 122 11.67 -26.88 18.79
CA PRO A 122 12.73 -27.41 17.94
C PRO A 122 12.14 -28.09 16.70
N SER A 123 12.60 -27.70 15.52
CA SER A 123 12.25 -28.32 14.26
C SER A 123 13.07 -29.60 14.12
N TYR A 124 12.41 -30.75 14.19
CA TYR A 124 13.09 -32.05 14.09
C TYR A 124 13.12 -32.52 12.63
N PHE A 125 14.23 -33.10 12.23
CA PHE A 125 14.39 -33.72 10.93
C PHE A 125 13.61 -35.03 10.87
N THR A 126 12.91 -35.27 9.77
CA THR A 126 12.24 -36.52 9.42
C THR A 126 12.70 -36.92 8.01
N GLN A 127 13.13 -38.14 7.83
CA GLN A 127 13.59 -38.62 6.52
C GLN A 127 12.46 -38.65 5.49
N GLY A 128 11.24 -39.00 5.91
CA GLY A 128 10.06 -38.98 5.07
C GLY A 128 9.73 -37.59 4.52
N ASP A 129 9.92 -36.54 5.33
CA ASP A 129 9.70 -35.16 4.87
C ASP A 129 10.74 -34.77 3.80
N ALA A 130 12.02 -35.12 3.99
CA ALA A 130 13.06 -34.83 3.01
C ALA A 130 12.80 -35.53 1.68
N GLN A 131 12.36 -36.79 1.73
CA GLN A 131 12.01 -37.55 0.54
C GLN A 131 10.79 -36.97 -0.16
N THR A 132 9.74 -36.63 0.59
CA THR A 132 8.52 -36.00 0.06
C THR A 132 8.84 -34.62 -0.57
N ASN A 133 9.69 -33.82 0.05
CA ASN A 133 10.10 -32.52 -0.48
C ASN A 133 10.91 -32.68 -1.77
N SER A 134 11.81 -33.67 -1.83
CA SER A 134 12.54 -33.99 -3.05
C SER A 134 11.59 -34.39 -4.19
N ALA A 135 10.59 -35.22 -3.91
CA ALA A 135 9.58 -35.62 -4.90
C ALA A 135 8.72 -34.43 -5.37
N LYS A 136 8.33 -33.53 -4.45
CA LYS A 136 7.60 -32.30 -4.80
C LYS A 136 8.44 -31.39 -5.71
N MET A 137 9.73 -31.24 -5.44
CA MET A 137 10.64 -30.44 -6.29
C MET A 137 10.77 -31.07 -7.67
N GLN A 138 10.90 -32.39 -7.75
CA GLN A 138 10.96 -33.11 -9.04
C GLN A 138 9.69 -32.91 -9.86
N LYS A 139 8.52 -33.07 -9.22
CA LYS A 139 7.24 -32.80 -9.87
C LYS A 139 7.15 -31.35 -10.36
N TYR A 140 7.51 -30.39 -9.52
CA TYR A 140 7.50 -28.98 -9.90
C TYR A 140 8.40 -28.66 -11.09
N LEU A 141 9.61 -29.27 -11.13
CA LEU A 141 10.51 -29.13 -12.27
C LEU A 141 9.90 -29.74 -13.54
N SER A 142 9.25 -30.91 -13.44
CA SER A 142 8.50 -31.52 -14.53
C SER A 142 7.37 -30.59 -15.02
N ASP A 143 6.57 -30.02 -14.11
CA ASP A 143 5.50 -29.07 -14.41
C ASP A 143 6.03 -27.80 -15.11
N LYS A 144 7.32 -27.47 -14.90
CA LYS A 144 8.03 -26.36 -15.53
C LYS A 144 8.83 -26.74 -16.78
N GLY A 145 8.59 -27.93 -17.33
CA GLY A 145 9.18 -28.38 -18.59
C GLY A 145 10.54 -29.08 -18.47
N PHE A 146 10.95 -29.48 -17.27
CA PHE A 146 12.16 -30.29 -17.07
C PHE A 146 11.78 -31.74 -16.73
N PHE A 147 11.21 -32.47 -17.69
CA PHE A 147 10.67 -33.82 -17.48
C PHE A 147 11.73 -34.84 -17.06
N HIS A 148 12.99 -34.63 -17.42
CA HIS A 148 14.10 -35.48 -17.04
C HIS A 148 14.89 -34.94 -15.86
N ALA A 149 14.36 -33.95 -15.15
CA ALA A 149 15.00 -33.42 -13.94
C ALA A 149 15.16 -34.53 -12.89
N ARG A 150 16.26 -34.49 -12.17
CA ARG A 150 16.54 -35.36 -11.06
C ARG A 150 16.75 -34.56 -9.80
N THR A 151 16.14 -35.00 -8.72
CA THR A 151 16.30 -34.39 -7.42
C THR A 151 16.77 -35.41 -6.42
N ALA A 152 17.79 -35.10 -5.67
CA ALA A 152 18.30 -35.91 -4.60
C ALA A 152 18.55 -35.02 -3.37
N TYR A 153 18.64 -35.62 -2.20
CA TYR A 153 19.04 -34.88 -1.01
C TYR A 153 20.23 -35.53 -0.34
N LYS A 154 21.11 -34.71 0.22
CA LYS A 154 22.23 -35.15 1.08
C LYS A 154 22.05 -34.58 2.46
N LEU A 155 22.37 -35.39 3.46
CA LEU A 155 22.30 -35.02 4.85
C LEU A 155 23.70 -34.75 5.38
N ASP A 156 23.92 -33.52 5.84
CA ASP A 156 25.16 -33.16 6.53
C ASP A 156 24.88 -33.18 8.04
N THR A 157 25.43 -34.17 8.72
CA THR A 157 25.34 -34.29 10.18
C THR A 157 26.37 -33.36 10.81
N LEU A 158 25.90 -32.39 11.54
CA LEU A 158 26.72 -31.42 12.26
C LEU A 158 26.92 -31.87 13.72
N ARG A 159 27.91 -31.27 14.41
CA ARG A 159 28.09 -31.51 15.84
C ARG A 159 26.79 -31.26 16.64
N ARG A 160 26.57 -31.97 17.73
CA ARG A 160 25.45 -31.81 18.67
C ARG A 160 24.06 -32.19 18.10
N ARG A 161 23.97 -33.34 17.38
CA ARG A 161 22.70 -33.85 16.82
C ARG A 161 21.93 -32.79 15.97
N GLN A 162 22.67 -32.07 15.16
CA GLN A 162 22.14 -31.14 14.19
C GLN A 162 22.31 -31.69 12.78
N ILE A 163 21.29 -31.44 11.92
CA ILE A 163 21.31 -31.91 10.55
C ILE A 163 21.01 -30.76 9.60
N ARG A 164 21.70 -30.75 8.46
CA ARG A 164 21.42 -29.87 7.32
C ARG A 164 20.99 -30.74 6.16
N VAL A 165 19.91 -30.37 5.49
CA VAL A 165 19.44 -31.05 4.28
C VAL A 165 19.84 -30.21 3.07
N ASN A 166 20.61 -30.80 2.15
CA ASN A 166 20.99 -30.15 0.90
C ASN A 166 20.31 -30.88 -0.25
N TYR A 167 19.31 -30.25 -0.85
CA TYR A 167 18.65 -30.74 -2.06
C TYR A 167 19.53 -30.43 -3.25
N GLN A 168 19.90 -31.47 -4.00
CA GLN A 168 20.68 -31.37 -5.22
C GLN A 168 19.75 -31.52 -6.42
N ILE A 169 19.71 -30.49 -7.25
CA ILE A 169 18.86 -30.41 -8.43
C ILE A 169 19.74 -30.59 -9.66
N THR A 170 19.31 -31.46 -10.56
CA THR A 170 19.85 -31.55 -11.92
C THR A 170 18.68 -31.32 -12.87
N GLU A 171 18.61 -30.14 -13.45
CA GLU A 171 17.45 -29.75 -14.30
C GLU A 171 17.43 -30.55 -15.60
N ASN A 172 18.61 -30.91 -16.16
CA ASN A 172 18.77 -31.48 -17.51
C ASN A 172 18.17 -30.58 -18.59
N ALA A 173 17.87 -31.13 -19.77
CA ALA A 173 17.34 -30.39 -20.91
C ALA A 173 15.89 -29.94 -20.64
N GLY A 174 15.62 -28.66 -20.93
CA GLY A 174 14.27 -28.10 -20.91
C GLY A 174 13.51 -28.44 -22.19
N PHE A 175 12.20 -28.60 -22.07
CA PHE A 175 11.30 -28.81 -23.21
C PHE A 175 10.65 -27.50 -23.63
N TYR A 176 10.64 -27.23 -24.95
CA TYR A 176 10.15 -25.99 -25.54
C TYR A 176 9.03 -26.30 -26.54
N LEU A 177 7.97 -25.49 -26.51
CA LEU A 177 6.80 -25.65 -27.34
C LEU A 177 7.20 -25.52 -28.82
N ARG A 178 6.99 -26.57 -29.62
CA ARG A 178 7.20 -26.57 -31.06
C ARG A 178 5.88 -26.31 -31.77
N ASN A 179 4.93 -27.26 -31.67
CA ASN A 179 3.62 -27.17 -32.26
C ASN A 179 2.55 -27.14 -31.15
N ILE A 180 1.57 -26.26 -31.34
CA ILE A 180 0.41 -26.16 -30.47
C ILE A 180 -0.81 -26.42 -31.35
N LYS A 181 -1.44 -27.56 -31.14
CA LYS A 181 -2.58 -27.97 -31.93
C LYS A 181 -3.85 -27.98 -31.09
N TYR A 182 -4.90 -27.40 -31.65
CA TYR A 182 -6.23 -27.38 -31.05
C TYR A 182 -7.10 -28.36 -31.83
N GLU A 183 -7.62 -29.40 -31.14
CA GLU A 183 -8.52 -30.38 -31.67
C GLU A 183 -9.91 -30.10 -31.13
N ILE A 184 -10.76 -29.50 -31.97
CA ILE A 184 -12.03 -28.94 -31.54
C ILE A 184 -13.12 -29.50 -32.42
N ALA A 185 -14.05 -30.22 -31.82
CA ALA A 185 -15.13 -30.88 -32.55
C ALA A 185 -16.24 -29.92 -33.01
N ASP A 186 -16.49 -28.84 -32.26
CA ASP A 186 -17.48 -27.81 -32.58
C ASP A 186 -16.84 -26.73 -33.48
N ALA A 187 -17.33 -26.62 -34.73
CA ALA A 187 -16.78 -25.70 -35.73
C ALA A 187 -16.90 -24.22 -35.35
N ARG A 188 -17.94 -23.84 -34.58
CA ARG A 188 -18.10 -22.46 -34.10
C ARG A 188 -17.10 -22.14 -32.99
N VAL A 189 -16.90 -23.05 -32.05
CA VAL A 189 -15.90 -22.95 -31.00
C VAL A 189 -14.51 -22.91 -31.61
N ASP A 190 -14.23 -23.73 -32.63
CA ASP A 190 -12.93 -23.73 -33.31
C ASP A 190 -12.64 -22.36 -33.95
N SER A 191 -13.60 -21.79 -34.68
CA SER A 191 -13.45 -20.45 -35.26
C SER A 191 -13.17 -19.38 -34.22
N LEU A 192 -13.89 -19.36 -33.11
CA LEU A 192 -13.69 -18.37 -32.03
C LEU A 192 -12.30 -18.48 -31.40
N ILE A 193 -11.85 -19.69 -31.16
CA ILE A 193 -10.53 -19.92 -30.53
C ILE A 193 -9.43 -19.54 -31.49
N ARG A 194 -9.48 -19.95 -32.75
CA ARG A 194 -8.47 -19.63 -33.77
C ARG A 194 -8.34 -18.12 -34.01
N ASN A 195 -9.46 -17.40 -34.07
CA ASN A 195 -9.45 -15.94 -34.18
C ASN A 195 -8.87 -15.22 -32.96
N SER A 196 -8.73 -15.90 -31.82
CA SER A 196 -8.21 -15.35 -30.56
C SER A 196 -6.79 -15.82 -30.23
N LEU A 197 -6.11 -16.57 -31.10
CA LEU A 197 -4.77 -17.14 -30.80
C LEU A 197 -3.70 -16.09 -30.55
N ILE A 198 -3.86 -14.87 -31.04
CA ILE A 198 -2.91 -13.76 -30.79
C ILE A 198 -2.72 -13.46 -29.30
N VAL A 199 -3.75 -13.73 -28.48
CA VAL A 199 -3.70 -13.53 -27.01
C VAL A 199 -3.54 -14.85 -26.26
N SER A 200 -3.19 -15.96 -26.96
CA SER A 200 -2.92 -17.24 -26.34
C SER A 200 -1.78 -17.14 -25.32
N LYS A 201 -1.90 -17.94 -24.26
CA LYS A 201 -0.86 -18.11 -23.24
C LYS A 201 0.24 -19.09 -23.69
N LEU A 202 0.00 -19.82 -24.77
CA LEU A 202 0.93 -20.78 -25.33
C LEU A 202 1.54 -20.17 -26.58
N LYS A 203 2.87 -20.07 -26.64
CA LYS A 203 3.60 -19.57 -27.78
C LYS A 203 4.69 -20.54 -28.18
N ALA A 204 4.81 -20.81 -29.47
CA ALA A 204 5.90 -21.62 -30.00
C ALA A 204 7.25 -20.98 -29.63
N GLY A 205 8.24 -21.81 -29.29
CA GLY A 205 9.56 -21.37 -28.87
C GLY A 205 9.68 -21.04 -27.36
N GLU A 206 8.58 -20.88 -26.65
CA GLU A 206 8.60 -20.73 -25.19
C GLU A 206 8.77 -22.08 -24.49
N ARG A 207 9.40 -22.08 -23.32
CA ARG A 207 9.52 -23.30 -22.50
C ARG A 207 8.16 -23.79 -22.05
N PHE A 208 7.98 -25.11 -22.06
CA PHE A 208 6.78 -25.74 -21.50
C PHE A 208 6.59 -25.32 -20.04
N ASP A 209 5.39 -24.89 -19.72
CA ASP A 209 4.95 -24.54 -18.36
C ASP A 209 3.49 -24.96 -18.20
N LEU A 210 3.22 -25.86 -17.25
CA LEU A 210 1.87 -26.33 -16.95
C LEU A 210 0.93 -25.19 -16.51
N ASP A 211 1.48 -24.15 -15.88
CA ASP A 211 0.69 -22.97 -15.51
C ASP A 211 0.20 -22.21 -16.75
N ASN A 212 1.01 -22.15 -17.82
CA ASN A 212 0.60 -21.55 -19.09
C ASN A 212 -0.52 -22.36 -19.75
N ILE A 213 -0.44 -23.69 -19.69
CA ILE A 213 -1.52 -24.57 -20.19
C ILE A 213 -2.80 -24.34 -19.38
N SER A 214 -2.68 -24.31 -18.06
CA SER A 214 -3.81 -24.01 -17.17
C SER A 214 -4.39 -22.63 -17.46
N GLY A 215 -3.52 -21.65 -17.68
CA GLY A 215 -3.88 -20.29 -18.06
C GLY A 215 -4.60 -20.23 -19.41
N GLU A 216 -4.19 -21.03 -20.38
CA GLU A 216 -4.85 -21.14 -21.69
C GLU A 216 -6.24 -21.76 -21.57
N LYS A 217 -6.38 -22.82 -20.76
CA LYS A 217 -7.70 -23.41 -20.46
C LYS A 217 -8.64 -22.38 -19.81
N ILE A 218 -8.15 -21.55 -18.89
CA ILE A 218 -8.93 -20.48 -18.27
C ILE A 218 -9.29 -19.40 -19.31
N ARG A 219 -8.37 -19.06 -20.20
CA ARG A 219 -8.60 -18.09 -21.28
C ARG A 219 -9.70 -18.57 -22.21
N ILE A 220 -9.63 -19.84 -22.67
CA ILE A 220 -10.64 -20.45 -23.54
C ILE A 220 -12.00 -20.47 -22.84
N GLU A 221 -12.07 -20.94 -21.59
CA GLU A 221 -13.31 -20.92 -20.82
C GLU A 221 -13.90 -19.52 -20.74
N SER A 222 -13.10 -18.51 -20.43
CA SER A 222 -13.56 -17.12 -20.32
C SER A 222 -14.03 -16.58 -21.67
N LEU A 223 -13.27 -16.83 -22.74
CA LEU A 223 -13.64 -16.45 -24.11
C LEU A 223 -15.00 -17.00 -24.49
N LEU A 224 -15.20 -18.31 -24.35
CA LEU A 224 -16.43 -18.97 -24.73
C LEU A 224 -17.60 -18.55 -23.87
N ARG A 225 -17.40 -18.41 -22.56
CA ARG A 225 -18.43 -17.90 -21.66
C ARG A 225 -18.81 -16.45 -21.94
N ASP A 226 -17.94 -15.68 -22.55
CA ASP A 226 -18.26 -14.32 -22.99
C ASP A 226 -19.01 -14.29 -24.36
N GLN A 227 -18.99 -15.40 -25.09
CA GLN A 227 -19.66 -15.57 -26.37
C GLN A 227 -20.98 -16.40 -26.30
N GLY A 228 -21.53 -16.51 -25.11
CA GLY A 228 -22.83 -17.17 -24.93
C GLY A 228 -22.79 -18.61 -24.43
N TYR A 229 -21.63 -19.22 -24.29
CA TYR A 229 -21.53 -20.63 -23.86
C TYR A 229 -21.59 -20.75 -22.34
N TYR A 230 -22.75 -20.48 -21.76
CA TYR A 230 -22.99 -20.44 -20.31
C TYR A 230 -22.55 -21.70 -19.56
N THR A 231 -22.87 -22.87 -20.11
CA THR A 231 -22.58 -24.19 -19.53
C THR A 231 -21.17 -24.68 -19.81
N PHE A 232 -20.39 -23.95 -20.63
CA PHE A 232 -19.01 -24.34 -20.90
C PHE A 232 -18.15 -24.25 -19.63
N SER A 233 -17.34 -25.27 -19.39
CA SER A 233 -16.40 -25.34 -18.29
C SER A 233 -15.10 -26.03 -18.72
N ARG A 234 -14.05 -25.84 -17.93
CA ARG A 234 -12.74 -26.48 -18.16
C ARG A 234 -12.78 -28.02 -18.20
N GLN A 235 -13.85 -28.63 -17.71
CA GLN A 235 -14.04 -30.09 -17.80
C GLN A 235 -14.10 -30.57 -19.25
N TYR A 236 -14.56 -29.74 -20.17
CA TYR A 236 -14.56 -30.03 -21.62
C TYR A 236 -13.18 -29.91 -22.26
N ILE A 237 -12.17 -29.45 -21.52
CA ILE A 237 -10.76 -29.40 -21.92
C ILE A 237 -10.00 -30.40 -21.07
N PRO A 238 -9.98 -31.71 -21.44
CA PRO A 238 -9.33 -32.75 -20.67
C PRO A 238 -7.82 -32.53 -20.53
N VAL A 239 -7.16 -33.50 -19.98
CA VAL A 239 -5.70 -33.48 -19.86
C VAL A 239 -5.11 -33.37 -21.26
N THR A 240 -4.19 -32.44 -21.40
CA THR A 240 -3.50 -32.16 -22.66
C THR A 240 -2.56 -33.32 -22.98
N ASP A 241 -2.64 -33.85 -24.18
CA ASP A 241 -1.67 -34.81 -24.69
C ASP A 241 -0.36 -34.10 -25.03
N LEU A 242 0.75 -34.66 -24.57
CA LEU A 242 2.08 -34.16 -24.76
C LEU A 242 2.90 -35.15 -25.57
N ASP A 243 3.33 -34.76 -26.76
CA ASP A 243 4.22 -35.60 -27.56
C ASP A 243 5.66 -35.09 -27.47
N THR A 244 6.48 -35.85 -26.77
CA THR A 244 7.91 -35.67 -26.67
C THR A 244 8.69 -36.51 -27.69
N THR A 245 7.98 -37.36 -28.48
CA THR A 245 8.58 -38.23 -29.48
C THR A 245 8.84 -37.48 -30.76
N ARG A 246 10.01 -37.71 -31.36
CA ARG A 246 10.40 -37.10 -32.66
C ARG A 246 9.72 -37.80 -33.86
N ARG A 247 8.45 -38.07 -33.83
CA ARG A 247 7.79 -38.66 -35.03
C ARG A 247 7.71 -37.62 -36.13
N GLY A 248 8.51 -37.83 -37.18
CA GLY A 248 8.44 -37.08 -38.42
C GLY A 248 9.42 -35.88 -38.59
N VAL A 249 10.50 -35.81 -37.85
CA VAL A 249 11.55 -34.85 -38.10
C VAL A 249 12.85 -35.60 -38.44
N GLU A 250 13.38 -35.38 -39.66
CA GLU A 250 14.74 -35.70 -40.01
C GLU A 250 15.71 -35.17 -38.97
N ARG A 251 16.78 -35.96 -38.69
CA ARG A 251 17.84 -35.61 -37.75
C ARG A 251 18.36 -34.20 -38.05
N LEU A 252 17.93 -33.24 -37.27
CA LEU A 252 18.69 -32.00 -37.14
C LEU A 252 20.04 -32.36 -36.50
N PRO A 253 21.17 -31.82 -37.02
CA PRO A 253 22.49 -32.08 -36.43
C PRO A 253 22.48 -31.70 -34.96
N ASP A 254 23.31 -32.35 -34.16
CA ASP A 254 23.47 -32.29 -32.70
C ASP A 254 23.73 -30.90 -32.09
N ALA A 255 23.00 -29.87 -32.46
CA ALA A 255 23.33 -28.50 -32.11
C ALA A 255 22.76 -28.03 -30.79
N ASP A 256 21.77 -28.69 -30.16
CA ASP A 256 21.31 -28.17 -28.86
C ASP A 256 20.75 -29.29 -27.96
N THR A 257 21.65 -29.88 -27.17
CA THR A 257 21.32 -30.89 -26.16
C THR A 257 20.50 -30.32 -25.00
N LEU A 258 20.39 -29.00 -24.90
CA LEU A 258 19.73 -28.28 -23.80
C LEU A 258 18.26 -27.93 -24.10
N HIS A 259 17.86 -27.90 -25.39
CA HIS A 259 16.50 -27.54 -25.80
C HIS A 259 15.84 -28.69 -26.54
N ARG A 260 14.82 -29.30 -25.94
CA ARG A 260 14.05 -30.38 -26.55
C ARG A 260 12.70 -29.88 -27.00
N PRO A 261 12.25 -30.20 -28.23
CA PRO A 261 10.92 -29.81 -28.68
C PRO A 261 9.84 -30.68 -28.05
N ILE A 262 8.67 -30.06 -27.79
CA ILE A 262 7.46 -30.73 -27.35
C ILE A 262 6.26 -30.19 -28.13
N ASP A 263 5.40 -31.10 -28.61
CA ASP A 263 4.12 -30.76 -29.20
C ASP A 263 3.02 -30.91 -28.17
N VAL A 264 2.11 -29.93 -28.17
CA VAL A 264 1.01 -29.85 -27.20
C VAL A 264 -0.31 -29.94 -27.98
N TYR A 265 -1.15 -30.88 -27.58
CA TYR A 265 -2.48 -31.08 -28.14
C TYR A 265 -3.53 -30.68 -27.12
N LEU A 266 -4.29 -29.63 -27.40
CA LEU A 266 -5.43 -29.17 -26.62
C LEU A 266 -6.72 -29.66 -27.24
N GLN A 267 -7.33 -30.67 -26.64
CA GLN A 267 -8.59 -31.21 -27.11
C GLN A 267 -9.75 -30.51 -26.41
N ILE A 268 -10.81 -30.16 -27.18
CA ILE A 268 -12.02 -29.58 -26.63
C ILE A 268 -13.18 -30.51 -27.04
N LEU A 269 -13.75 -31.19 -26.05
CA LEU A 269 -14.80 -32.14 -26.20
C LEU A 269 -16.18 -31.49 -26.23
N ASN A 270 -17.09 -32.04 -26.99
CA ASN A 270 -18.48 -31.64 -26.94
C ASN A 270 -19.20 -32.19 -25.69
N PRO A 271 -20.32 -31.57 -25.30
CA PRO A 271 -21.16 -32.10 -24.23
C PRO A 271 -21.71 -33.50 -24.58
N PRO A 272 -21.86 -34.40 -23.61
CA PRO A 272 -22.41 -35.75 -23.86
C PRO A 272 -23.72 -35.70 -24.63
N GLY A 273 -23.80 -36.50 -25.72
CA GLY A 273 -24.97 -36.59 -26.56
C GLY A 273 -25.30 -35.38 -27.45
N ARG A 274 -24.33 -34.46 -27.60
CA ARG A 274 -24.49 -33.28 -28.47
C ARG A 274 -23.30 -33.13 -29.40
N SER A 275 -23.57 -32.63 -30.63
CA SER A 275 -22.52 -32.28 -31.60
C SER A 275 -21.95 -30.87 -31.45
N GLU A 276 -22.63 -30.01 -30.70
CA GLU A 276 -22.27 -28.60 -30.52
C GLU A 276 -22.50 -28.15 -29.06
N HIS A 277 -21.75 -27.18 -28.63
CA HIS A 277 -21.98 -26.49 -27.36
C HIS A 277 -23.19 -25.55 -27.45
N PRO A 278 -24.15 -25.58 -26.50
CA PRO A 278 -25.31 -24.71 -26.54
C PRO A 278 -24.94 -23.24 -26.26
N ILE A 279 -25.47 -22.37 -27.12
CA ILE A 279 -25.36 -20.92 -26.94
C ILE A 279 -26.59 -20.43 -26.19
N TYR A 280 -26.37 -19.62 -25.18
CA TYR A 280 -27.40 -19.04 -24.32
C TYR A 280 -27.49 -17.52 -24.52
N ARG A 281 -28.74 -17.05 -24.55
CA ARG A 281 -29.06 -15.63 -24.54
C ARG A 281 -29.69 -15.24 -23.21
N ILE A 282 -29.54 -13.99 -22.86
CA ILE A 282 -30.23 -13.43 -21.71
C ILE A 282 -31.73 -13.33 -22.06
N GLY A 283 -32.57 -13.91 -21.24
CA GLY A 283 -34.02 -13.78 -21.28
C GLY A 283 -34.48 -12.51 -20.58
N ASP A 284 -35.52 -12.63 -19.75
CA ASP A 284 -35.99 -11.53 -18.93
C ASP A 284 -34.99 -11.20 -17.83
N VAL A 285 -34.77 -9.90 -17.59
CA VAL A 285 -33.92 -9.41 -16.52
C VAL A 285 -34.79 -8.66 -15.50
N GLU A 286 -34.75 -9.15 -14.29
CA GLU A 286 -35.48 -8.58 -13.16
C GLU A 286 -34.51 -8.14 -12.07
N VAL A 287 -34.68 -6.93 -11.58
CA VAL A 287 -33.88 -6.34 -10.50
C VAL A 287 -34.78 -6.13 -9.30
N ARG A 288 -34.50 -6.82 -8.19
CA ARG A 288 -35.24 -6.68 -6.93
C ARG A 288 -34.37 -5.99 -5.91
N ILE A 289 -34.84 -4.87 -5.38
CA ILE A 289 -34.21 -4.16 -4.28
C ILE A 289 -35.20 -4.06 -3.12
N SER A 290 -34.88 -4.72 -2.01
CA SER A 290 -35.72 -4.69 -0.81
C SER A 290 -34.85 -4.67 0.45
N PRO A 291 -35.29 -4.02 1.55
CA PRO A 291 -34.61 -4.07 2.84
C PRO A 291 -34.64 -5.46 3.47
N ASP A 292 -35.67 -6.28 3.15
CA ASP A 292 -35.79 -7.63 3.68
C ASP A 292 -34.90 -8.62 2.91
N GLU A 293 -34.44 -9.69 3.58
CA GLU A 293 -33.69 -10.75 2.91
C GLU A 293 -34.56 -11.40 1.83
N LEU A 294 -34.18 -11.17 0.58
CA LEU A 294 -34.93 -11.63 -0.59
C LEU A 294 -34.67 -13.10 -0.84
N GLN A 295 -35.65 -13.93 -0.58
CA GLN A 295 -35.69 -15.29 -1.12
C GLN A 295 -36.03 -15.21 -2.63
N PRO A 296 -35.29 -15.94 -3.52
CA PRO A 296 -35.51 -15.85 -4.97
C PRO A 296 -36.95 -16.20 -5.41
N ALA A 297 -37.63 -17.07 -4.66
CA ALA A 297 -38.94 -17.56 -4.98
C ALA A 297 -40.10 -16.62 -4.58
N ILE A 298 -39.88 -15.68 -3.66
CA ILE A 298 -40.96 -14.85 -3.12
C ILE A 298 -40.84 -13.43 -3.69
N ILE A 299 -41.91 -12.92 -4.29
CA ILE A 299 -41.99 -11.50 -4.65
C ILE A 299 -42.61 -10.77 -3.46
N PRO A 300 -41.85 -9.87 -2.79
CA PRO A 300 -42.41 -9.08 -1.69
C PRO A 300 -43.55 -8.20 -2.20
N THR A 301 -44.61 -8.07 -1.43
CA THR A 301 -45.73 -7.17 -1.71
C THR A 301 -45.31 -5.71 -1.45
N GLY A 302 -45.80 -4.76 -2.26
CA GLY A 302 -45.55 -3.33 -2.05
C GLY A 302 -44.28 -2.79 -2.72
N LEU A 303 -43.75 -3.48 -3.74
CA LEU A 303 -42.62 -2.99 -4.54
C LEU A 303 -43.13 -2.14 -5.72
N ASP A 304 -42.51 -0.97 -5.90
CA ASP A 304 -42.74 -0.16 -7.08
C ASP A 304 -42.14 -0.83 -8.32
N THR A 305 -42.93 -1.01 -9.36
CA THR A 305 -42.50 -1.67 -10.61
C THR A 305 -42.20 -0.63 -11.67
N VAL A 306 -40.93 -0.59 -12.12
CA VAL A 306 -40.51 0.30 -13.21
C VAL A 306 -39.87 -0.52 -14.32
N ARG A 307 -40.27 -0.33 -15.56
CA ARG A 307 -39.64 -0.94 -16.73
C ARG A 307 -38.77 0.07 -17.47
N ARG A 308 -37.53 -0.33 -17.76
CA ARG A 308 -36.55 0.51 -18.50
C ARG A 308 -35.63 -0.39 -19.33
N ASN A 309 -35.49 -0.08 -20.63
CA ASN A 309 -34.57 -0.79 -21.53
C ASN A 309 -34.73 -2.33 -21.48
N GLY A 310 -35.96 -2.79 -21.35
CA GLY A 310 -36.32 -4.25 -21.30
C GLY A 310 -36.04 -4.89 -19.92
N ILE A 311 -35.55 -4.14 -18.92
CA ILE A 311 -35.34 -4.64 -17.56
C ILE A 311 -36.50 -4.21 -16.68
N THR A 312 -36.99 -5.13 -15.83
CA THR A 312 -38.01 -4.87 -14.82
C THR A 312 -37.33 -4.60 -13.47
N TYR A 313 -37.60 -3.43 -12.89
CA TYR A 313 -37.10 -3.02 -11.58
C TYR A 313 -38.23 -3.08 -10.57
N LEU A 314 -38.04 -3.88 -9.53
CA LEU A 314 -38.93 -3.98 -8.35
C LEU A 314 -38.21 -3.31 -7.18
N LEU A 315 -38.65 -2.08 -6.84
CA LEU A 315 -37.96 -1.23 -5.89
C LEU A 315 -38.81 -1.09 -4.62
N GLY A 316 -38.26 -1.50 -3.49
CA GLY A 316 -38.94 -1.44 -2.19
C GLY A 316 -38.24 -0.50 -1.20
N GLY A 317 -39.07 0.21 -0.44
CA GLY A 317 -38.63 0.91 0.76
C GLY A 317 -37.87 2.22 0.58
N ARG A 318 -37.42 2.58 -0.64
CA ARG A 318 -36.69 3.84 -0.92
C ARG A 318 -36.89 4.26 -2.36
N ASN A 319 -36.97 5.57 -2.59
CA ASN A 319 -36.93 6.10 -3.94
C ASN A 319 -35.52 5.93 -4.49
N ILE A 320 -35.33 5.00 -5.43
CA ILE A 320 -34.03 4.72 -6.05
C ILE A 320 -34.17 4.94 -7.56
N SER A 321 -33.24 5.70 -8.13
CA SER A 321 -33.22 6.00 -9.57
C SER A 321 -32.98 4.74 -10.42
N SER A 322 -34.02 4.26 -11.07
CA SER A 322 -33.92 3.16 -12.05
C SER A 322 -32.99 3.51 -13.20
N ARG A 323 -32.87 4.78 -13.59
CA ARG A 323 -31.97 5.28 -14.62
C ARG A 323 -30.49 5.05 -14.23
N LEU A 324 -30.14 5.28 -12.96
CA LEU A 324 -28.78 5.07 -12.49
C LEU A 324 -28.47 3.57 -12.37
N LEU A 325 -29.38 2.79 -11.81
CA LEU A 325 -29.24 1.32 -11.75
C LEU A 325 -29.03 0.75 -13.14
N ASP A 326 -29.83 1.17 -14.10
CA ASP A 326 -29.73 0.73 -15.49
C ASP A 326 -28.35 1.03 -16.08
N SER A 327 -27.74 2.15 -15.77
CA SER A 327 -26.38 2.48 -16.21
C SER A 327 -25.28 1.56 -15.64
N LYS A 328 -25.56 0.85 -14.55
CA LYS A 328 -24.62 -0.06 -13.88
C LYS A 328 -24.79 -1.53 -14.29
N ILE A 329 -25.91 -1.86 -14.92
CA ILE A 329 -26.20 -3.22 -15.36
C ILE A 329 -25.70 -3.40 -16.79
N ARG A 330 -24.83 -4.38 -17.02
CA ARG A 330 -24.30 -4.74 -18.35
C ARG A 330 -25.07 -5.89 -18.98
N THR A 331 -25.72 -6.71 -18.18
CA THR A 331 -26.52 -7.84 -18.63
C THR A 331 -27.83 -7.32 -19.22
N ARG A 332 -28.06 -7.52 -20.52
CA ARG A 332 -29.21 -6.98 -21.26
C ARG A 332 -30.07 -8.07 -21.83
N PRO A 333 -31.43 -7.94 -21.82
CA PRO A 333 -32.33 -8.87 -22.46
C PRO A 333 -32.00 -9.04 -23.96
N GLY A 334 -32.06 -10.28 -24.46
CA GLY A 334 -31.76 -10.63 -25.86
C GLY A 334 -30.26 -10.72 -26.20
N ALA A 335 -29.38 -10.17 -25.42
CA ALA A 335 -27.93 -10.26 -25.63
C ALA A 335 -27.40 -11.69 -25.39
N LEU A 336 -26.27 -12.03 -25.98
CA LEU A 336 -25.56 -13.25 -25.62
C LEU A 336 -25.16 -13.19 -24.14
N TYR A 337 -25.18 -14.37 -23.49
CA TYR A 337 -24.58 -14.46 -22.15
C TYR A 337 -23.11 -14.07 -22.21
N SER A 338 -22.67 -13.31 -21.25
CA SER A 338 -21.25 -12.94 -21.05
C SER A 338 -20.91 -13.00 -19.58
N GLN A 339 -19.89 -13.78 -19.24
CA GLN A 339 -19.37 -13.88 -17.88
C GLN A 339 -18.77 -12.56 -17.41
N THR A 340 -18.14 -11.85 -18.31
CA THR A 340 -17.58 -10.51 -18.03
C THR A 340 -18.71 -9.53 -17.71
N ASN A 341 -19.78 -9.47 -18.50
CA ASN A 341 -20.92 -8.59 -18.20
C ASN A 341 -21.62 -8.96 -16.88
N TYR A 342 -21.71 -10.24 -16.57
CA TYR A 342 -22.21 -10.72 -15.29
C TYR A 342 -21.38 -10.19 -14.11
N ARG A 343 -20.06 -10.41 -14.15
CA ARG A 343 -19.14 -9.94 -13.11
C ARG A 343 -19.10 -8.42 -12.98
N GLU A 344 -19.09 -7.74 -14.11
CA GLU A 344 -19.09 -6.28 -14.15
C GLU A 344 -20.39 -5.68 -13.61
N THR A 345 -21.54 -6.29 -13.86
CA THR A 345 -22.81 -5.87 -13.27
C THR A 345 -22.77 -6.01 -11.75
N GLN A 346 -22.38 -7.19 -11.26
CA GLN A 346 -22.29 -7.44 -9.82
C GLN A 346 -21.30 -6.46 -9.14
N ARG A 347 -20.14 -6.30 -9.74
CA ARG A 347 -19.10 -5.39 -9.25
C ARG A 347 -19.55 -3.94 -9.26
N SER A 348 -20.17 -3.48 -10.35
CA SER A 348 -20.62 -2.10 -10.48
C SER A 348 -21.69 -1.74 -9.45
N LEU A 349 -22.61 -2.67 -9.16
CA LEU A 349 -23.62 -2.48 -8.11
C LEU A 349 -22.99 -2.51 -6.71
N PHE A 350 -22.06 -3.41 -6.44
CA PHE A 350 -21.36 -3.48 -5.16
C PHE A 350 -20.53 -2.22 -4.88
N LEU A 351 -19.85 -1.70 -5.89
CA LEU A 351 -19.03 -0.48 -5.78
C LEU A 351 -19.82 0.80 -5.53
N LEU A 352 -21.14 0.77 -5.67
CA LEU A 352 -21.99 1.88 -5.26
C LEU A 352 -21.92 2.15 -3.74
N ASN A 353 -21.52 1.14 -2.95
CA ASN A 353 -21.49 1.19 -1.49
C ASN A 353 -22.86 1.58 -0.87
N GLN A 354 -23.93 1.12 -1.53
CA GLN A 354 -25.33 1.32 -1.14
C GLN A 354 -26.01 0.03 -0.74
N PHE A 355 -25.39 -1.11 -1.10
CA PHE A 355 -25.94 -2.45 -0.91
C PHE A 355 -25.05 -3.29 0.00
N LYS A 356 -25.68 -4.03 0.90
CA LYS A 356 -25.05 -5.00 1.80
C LYS A 356 -24.69 -6.28 1.04
N PHE A 357 -25.64 -6.75 0.22
CA PHE A 357 -25.48 -7.91 -0.63
C PHE A 357 -25.97 -7.59 -2.05
N VAL A 358 -25.31 -8.15 -3.05
CA VAL A 358 -25.72 -8.10 -4.45
C VAL A 358 -25.50 -9.49 -5.03
N ASN A 359 -26.59 -10.15 -5.38
CA ASN A 359 -26.56 -11.47 -6.00
C ASN A 359 -27.15 -11.39 -7.41
N LEU A 360 -26.53 -12.08 -8.34
CA LEU A 360 -27.03 -12.31 -9.68
C LEU A 360 -27.23 -13.81 -9.85
N ASN A 361 -28.44 -14.23 -10.14
CA ASN A 361 -28.79 -15.62 -10.36
C ASN A 361 -29.53 -15.82 -11.69
N PHE A 362 -29.27 -16.95 -12.33
CA PHE A 362 -30.05 -17.42 -13.46
C PHE A 362 -31.04 -18.47 -12.92
N ILE A 363 -32.34 -18.15 -12.99
CA ILE A 363 -33.37 -18.96 -12.36
C ILE A 363 -33.90 -20.01 -13.32
N ASP A 364 -33.97 -19.65 -14.62
CA ASP A 364 -34.54 -20.52 -15.66
C ASP A 364 -33.63 -20.53 -16.87
N THR A 365 -33.41 -21.73 -17.43
CA THR A 365 -32.59 -21.97 -18.61
C THR A 365 -33.41 -22.54 -19.78
N THR A 366 -34.73 -22.49 -19.71
CA THR A 366 -35.65 -23.03 -20.73
C THR A 366 -35.37 -22.35 -22.07
N ASN A 367 -35.37 -23.13 -23.13
CA ASN A 367 -35.16 -22.66 -24.52
C ASN A 367 -33.84 -21.90 -24.72
N ARG A 368 -32.80 -22.20 -23.96
CA ARG A 368 -31.48 -21.53 -24.01
C ARG A 368 -31.55 -20.02 -23.72
N ARG A 369 -32.58 -19.59 -22.96
CA ARG A 369 -32.74 -18.23 -22.46
C ARG A 369 -32.58 -18.24 -20.97
N LEU A 370 -31.70 -17.38 -20.48
CA LEU A 370 -31.38 -17.27 -19.05
C LEU A 370 -32.22 -16.15 -18.44
N ARG A 371 -33.26 -16.52 -17.72
CA ARG A 371 -33.99 -15.56 -16.87
C ARG A 371 -33.06 -15.12 -15.75
N THR A 372 -32.74 -13.84 -15.71
CA THR A 372 -31.76 -13.26 -14.81
C THR A 372 -32.45 -12.52 -13.66
N LEU A 373 -32.18 -12.93 -12.45
CA LEU A 373 -32.61 -12.23 -11.24
C LEU A 373 -31.44 -11.57 -10.54
N ILE A 374 -31.49 -10.26 -10.42
CA ILE A 374 -30.54 -9.44 -9.66
C ILE A 374 -31.21 -9.04 -8.36
N THR A 375 -30.69 -9.51 -7.23
CA THR A 375 -31.21 -9.15 -5.90
C THR A 375 -30.20 -8.31 -5.15
N ALA A 376 -30.65 -7.22 -4.54
CA ALA A 376 -29.78 -6.35 -3.73
C ALA A 376 -30.49 -5.90 -2.46
N THR A 377 -29.78 -5.99 -1.33
CA THR A 377 -30.27 -5.52 -0.03
C THR A 377 -29.58 -4.20 0.30
N PRO A 378 -30.32 -3.09 0.49
CA PRO A 378 -29.76 -1.80 0.80
C PRO A 378 -29.07 -1.81 2.17
N LEU A 379 -27.99 -1.03 2.29
CA LEU A 379 -27.41 -0.66 3.58
C LEU A 379 -28.32 0.34 4.30
N ASP A 380 -28.18 0.49 5.60
CA ASP A 380 -28.92 1.48 6.38
C ASP A 380 -28.73 2.90 5.81
N LYS A 381 -29.83 3.66 5.80
CA LYS A 381 -29.80 5.03 5.27
C LYS A 381 -28.88 5.93 6.08
N TYR A 382 -28.90 5.78 7.38
CA TYR A 382 -28.11 6.57 8.31
C TYR A 382 -27.05 5.68 8.98
N GLU A 383 -25.84 6.18 9.03
CA GLU A 383 -24.72 5.50 9.71
C GLU A 383 -23.95 6.54 10.50
N ALA A 384 -23.72 6.27 11.76
CA ALA A 384 -22.83 7.06 12.60
C ALA A 384 -21.65 6.20 13.04
N THR A 385 -20.44 6.70 12.84
CA THR A 385 -19.20 6.00 13.19
C THR A 385 -18.35 6.89 14.10
N ALA A 386 -17.88 6.36 15.20
CA ALA A 386 -16.91 7.00 16.07
C ALA A 386 -15.59 6.22 15.99
N GLU A 387 -14.52 6.92 15.68
CA GLU A 387 -13.18 6.38 15.56
C GLU A 387 -12.25 7.11 16.49
N SER A 388 -11.33 6.40 17.12
CA SER A 388 -10.20 7.00 17.83
C SER A 388 -8.94 6.20 17.55
N GLY A 389 -7.81 6.87 17.57
CA GLY A 389 -6.56 6.20 17.23
C GLY A 389 -5.36 7.11 17.28
N PHE A 390 -4.28 6.61 16.75
CA PHE A 390 -3.04 7.35 16.60
C PHE A 390 -2.76 7.61 15.13
N THR A 391 -2.27 8.78 14.82
CA THR A 391 -1.84 9.18 13.47
C THR A 391 -0.39 9.61 13.49
N VAL A 392 0.31 9.37 12.39
CA VAL A 392 1.62 9.93 12.12
C VAL A 392 1.53 10.67 10.80
N LEU A 393 1.74 11.97 10.81
CA LEU A 393 1.65 12.77 9.61
C LEU A 393 2.71 12.34 8.58
N TYR A 394 2.28 12.10 7.35
CA TYR A 394 3.15 11.74 6.23
C TYR A 394 4.22 12.81 5.93
N GLN A 395 3.87 14.07 6.13
CA GLN A 395 4.75 15.23 5.89
C GLN A 395 5.21 15.91 7.18
N GLY A 396 4.80 15.40 8.32
CA GLY A 396 5.12 15.95 9.65
C GLY A 396 6.32 15.31 10.29
N GLN A 397 6.56 15.75 11.50
CA GLN A 397 7.56 15.14 12.36
C GLN A 397 7.09 13.78 12.82
N SER A 398 8.02 12.87 13.00
CA SER A 398 7.80 11.43 13.16
C SER A 398 7.18 10.99 14.50
N TYR A 399 6.49 11.86 15.21
CA TYR A 399 5.88 11.50 16.48
C TYR A 399 4.38 11.20 16.33
N PRO A 400 3.88 10.14 16.99
CA PRO A 400 2.46 9.79 16.92
C PRO A 400 1.63 10.82 17.68
N GLY A 401 0.51 11.22 17.05
CA GLY A 401 -0.52 12.03 17.68
C GLY A 401 -1.80 11.23 17.88
N GLY A 402 -2.63 11.59 18.86
CA GLY A 402 -3.94 11.01 19.08
C GLY A 402 -5.04 11.75 18.32
N PHE A 403 -6.04 11.05 17.84
CA PHE A 403 -7.21 11.67 17.24
C PHE A 403 -8.53 10.98 17.63
N GLY A 404 -9.61 11.76 17.58
CA GLY A 404 -10.99 11.28 17.57
C GLY A 404 -11.69 11.80 16.32
N ASN A 405 -12.52 10.97 15.71
CA ASN A 405 -13.31 11.31 14.53
C ASN A 405 -14.74 10.80 14.70
N LEU A 406 -15.71 11.68 14.47
CA LEU A 406 -17.13 11.36 14.43
C LEU A 406 -17.60 11.57 13.00
N THR A 407 -18.08 10.52 12.36
CA THR A 407 -18.59 10.56 10.99
C THR A 407 -20.06 10.21 10.97
N PHE A 408 -20.85 11.06 10.34
CA PHE A 408 -22.26 10.81 10.04
C PHE A 408 -22.44 10.70 8.53
N ARG A 409 -23.07 9.60 8.10
CA ARG A 409 -23.28 9.29 6.69
C ARG A 409 -24.75 9.09 6.39
N VAL A 410 -25.22 9.71 5.32
CA VAL A 410 -26.57 9.54 4.78
C VAL A 410 -26.45 8.99 3.36
N ARG A 411 -27.03 7.81 3.14
CA ARG A 411 -27.05 7.16 1.83
C ARG A 411 -28.34 7.45 1.09
N ASN A 412 -28.22 7.64 -0.21
CA ASN A 412 -29.34 7.86 -1.11
C ASN A 412 -30.26 9.01 -0.66
N LEU A 413 -29.65 10.19 -0.47
CA LEU A 413 -30.35 11.37 0.08
C LEU A 413 -31.41 11.90 -0.90
N PHE A 414 -31.09 11.96 -2.21
CA PHE A 414 -31.95 12.48 -3.28
C PHE A 414 -32.49 11.38 -4.22
N GLY A 415 -32.22 10.12 -3.93
CA GLY A 415 -32.69 9.01 -4.76
C GLY A 415 -31.72 8.59 -5.88
N GLY A 416 -30.60 9.27 -6.05
CA GLY A 416 -29.55 8.99 -7.04
C GLY A 416 -28.40 8.13 -6.55
N LEU A 417 -28.58 7.35 -5.47
CA LEU A 417 -27.57 6.51 -4.82
C LEU A 417 -26.30 7.27 -4.43
N GLU A 418 -26.44 8.56 -4.21
CA GLU A 418 -25.37 9.42 -3.68
C GLU A 418 -25.19 9.20 -2.18
N THR A 419 -24.00 9.54 -1.71
CA THR A 419 -23.67 9.49 -0.30
C THR A 419 -23.29 10.90 0.17
N PHE A 420 -24.00 11.40 1.19
CA PHE A 420 -23.60 12.56 1.95
C PHE A 420 -22.86 12.09 3.20
N GLU A 421 -21.71 12.67 3.46
CA GLU A 421 -20.90 12.35 4.63
C GLU A 421 -20.43 13.65 5.27
N THR A 422 -20.60 13.75 6.58
CA THR A 422 -20.03 14.84 7.38
C THR A 422 -19.19 14.24 8.50
N SER A 423 -18.04 14.82 8.76
CA SER A 423 -17.14 14.35 9.82
C SER A 423 -16.63 15.52 10.66
N LEU A 424 -16.51 15.26 11.95
CA LEU A 424 -15.87 16.11 12.94
C LEU A 424 -14.63 15.40 13.46
N ARG A 425 -13.48 16.00 13.26
CA ARG A 425 -12.18 15.47 13.71
C ARG A 425 -11.56 16.40 14.72
N TYR A 426 -11.08 15.84 15.81
CA TYR A 426 -10.20 16.51 16.75
C TYR A 426 -8.94 15.67 16.92
N GLY A 427 -7.78 16.29 16.79
CA GLY A 427 -6.49 15.64 16.94
C GLY A 427 -5.50 16.51 17.69
N PHE A 428 -4.57 15.88 18.37
CA PHE A 428 -3.38 16.51 18.92
C PHE A 428 -2.15 15.80 18.35
N GLU A 429 -1.14 16.56 18.02
CA GLU A 429 0.06 16.07 17.37
C GLU A 429 1.30 16.53 18.09
N ALA A 430 2.30 15.66 18.10
CA ALA A 430 3.61 16.05 18.53
C ALA A 430 4.33 16.75 17.38
N GLN A 431 4.42 18.05 17.42
CA GLN A 431 5.17 18.84 16.46
C GLN A 431 6.20 19.69 17.18
N THR A 432 7.44 19.66 16.70
CA THR A 432 8.40 20.70 17.06
C THR A 432 7.98 21.99 16.34
N GLY A 433 8.16 23.14 16.97
CA GLY A 433 7.91 24.42 16.33
C GLY A 433 8.71 24.60 15.05
N PHE A 434 8.38 25.63 14.30
CA PHE A 434 9.13 26.06 13.11
C PHE A 434 10.62 26.25 13.42
N ALA A 435 10.93 26.67 14.65
CA ALA A 435 12.26 26.77 15.21
C ALA A 435 12.49 25.72 16.32
N THR A 436 13.68 25.16 16.39
CA THR A 436 14.05 24.02 17.26
C THR A 436 14.13 24.32 18.77
N GLU A 437 13.99 25.56 19.19
CA GLU A 437 14.13 25.97 20.61
C GLU A 437 12.92 25.60 21.50
N THR A 438 11.96 24.86 21.00
CA THR A 438 10.80 24.47 21.79
C THR A 438 11.15 23.43 22.84
N LYS A 439 11.00 23.79 24.09
CA LYS A 439 11.19 22.89 25.25
C LYS A 439 10.32 21.64 25.10
N ALA A 440 10.79 20.49 25.51
CA ALA A 440 10.11 19.20 25.37
C ALA A 440 8.63 19.17 25.82
N LYS A 441 8.21 20.07 26.72
CA LYS A 441 6.81 20.21 27.16
C LYS A 441 5.85 20.76 26.09
N SER A 442 6.34 21.47 25.05
CA SER A 442 5.51 22.08 24.02
C SER A 442 5.34 21.22 22.76
N VAL A 443 6.02 20.07 22.68
CA VAL A 443 5.98 19.19 21.49
C VAL A 443 4.58 18.66 21.20
N TYR A 444 3.75 18.44 22.22
CA TYR A 444 2.38 17.95 22.10
C TYR A 444 1.30 19.06 22.15
N SER A 445 1.67 20.32 21.97
CA SER A 445 0.72 21.43 22.02
C SER A 445 0.00 21.69 20.70
N ALA A 446 0.40 21.03 19.61
CA ALA A 446 -0.30 21.17 18.33
C ALA A 446 -1.64 20.48 18.37
N GLN A 447 -2.71 21.22 18.07
CA GLN A 447 -4.09 20.74 18.05
C GLN A 447 -4.71 21.05 16.68
N GLU A 448 -5.55 20.15 16.21
CA GLU A 448 -6.30 20.31 14.99
C GLU A 448 -7.77 20.02 15.23
N LEU A 449 -8.62 20.97 14.88
CA LEU A 449 -10.08 20.78 14.80
C LEU A 449 -10.48 20.88 13.34
N GLY A 450 -11.12 19.84 12.81
CA GLY A 450 -11.59 19.77 11.43
C GLY A 450 -13.05 19.41 11.33
N VAL A 451 -13.77 20.06 10.46
CA VAL A 451 -15.13 19.70 10.03
C VAL A 451 -15.12 19.56 8.53
N SER A 452 -15.62 18.45 8.02
CA SER A 452 -15.74 18.26 6.57
C SER A 452 -17.08 17.67 6.19
N SER A 453 -17.61 18.10 5.07
CA SER A 453 -18.84 17.58 4.48
C SER A 453 -18.59 17.27 3.02
N SER A 454 -19.08 16.13 2.55
CA SER A 454 -18.90 15.72 1.16
C SER A 454 -20.12 15.03 0.58
N PHE A 455 -20.40 15.33 -0.68
CA PHE A 455 -21.33 14.59 -1.53
C PHE A 455 -20.54 13.74 -2.52
N THR A 456 -20.82 12.45 -2.53
CA THR A 456 -20.26 11.53 -3.52
C THR A 456 -21.37 10.98 -4.40
N PHE A 457 -21.31 11.29 -5.69
CA PHE A 457 -22.21 10.78 -6.71
C PHE A 457 -21.55 9.60 -7.44
N PRO A 458 -22.25 8.46 -7.65
CA PRO A 458 -21.67 7.28 -8.28
C PRO A 458 -21.63 7.38 -9.82
N GLN A 459 -21.45 8.56 -10.33
CA GLN A 459 -21.32 8.89 -11.75
C GLN A 459 -20.50 10.16 -11.94
N ILE A 460 -20.00 10.40 -13.14
CA ILE A 460 -19.39 11.68 -13.50
C ILE A 460 -20.53 12.66 -13.86
N LEU A 461 -20.64 13.70 -13.07
CA LEU A 461 -21.59 14.81 -13.29
C LEU A 461 -20.96 15.83 -14.24
N PHE A 462 -20.94 15.51 -15.52
CA PHE A 462 -20.48 16.44 -16.54
C PHE A 462 -21.68 16.94 -17.37
N PRO A 463 -21.80 18.24 -17.65
CA PRO A 463 -22.83 18.72 -18.55
C PRO A 463 -22.56 18.18 -19.94
N SER A 464 -23.52 17.50 -20.53
CA SER A 464 -23.61 17.14 -21.92
C SER A 464 -23.26 15.69 -22.36
N ARG A 465 -23.32 15.52 -23.67
CA ARG A 465 -23.24 14.31 -24.48
C ARG A 465 -21.97 13.45 -24.32
N LEU A 466 -20.90 13.97 -23.71
CA LEU A 466 -19.67 13.25 -23.41
C LEU A 466 -19.83 12.15 -22.32
N ARG A 467 -20.90 12.25 -21.54
CA ARG A 467 -21.23 11.28 -20.47
C ARG A 467 -21.26 9.83 -20.93
N PHE A 468 -21.58 9.56 -22.20
CA PHE A 468 -21.80 8.22 -22.73
C PHE A 468 -20.61 7.63 -23.51
N ARG A 469 -19.56 8.41 -23.81
CA ARG A 469 -18.38 7.91 -24.52
C ARG A 469 -17.33 7.33 -23.59
N PHE A 470 -17.34 7.70 -22.33
CA PHE A 470 -16.48 7.12 -21.30
C PHE A 470 -17.24 6.01 -20.56
N THR A 471 -16.73 4.79 -20.62
CA THR A 471 -17.14 3.69 -19.73
C THR A 471 -16.06 3.44 -18.68
N PRO A 472 -15.80 4.41 -17.80
CA PRO A 472 -14.82 4.23 -16.75
C PRO A 472 -15.38 3.26 -15.71
N TYR A 473 -14.52 2.42 -15.17
CA TYR A 473 -14.87 1.65 -13.99
C TYR A 473 -15.01 2.57 -12.79
N ASN A 474 -16.06 2.35 -11.98
CA ASN A 474 -16.27 3.06 -10.71
C ASN A 474 -16.19 4.60 -10.82
N PRO A 475 -16.92 5.24 -11.77
CA PRO A 475 -16.89 6.68 -11.92
C PRO A 475 -17.59 7.34 -10.73
N ARG A 476 -16.96 8.37 -10.17
CA ARG A 476 -17.51 9.16 -9.05
C ARG A 476 -17.26 10.63 -9.26
N THR A 477 -18.22 11.44 -8.88
CA THR A 477 -18.05 12.87 -8.65
C THR A 477 -18.10 13.12 -7.15
N GLN A 478 -17.12 13.81 -6.62
CA GLN A 478 -17.07 14.19 -5.23
C GLN A 478 -17.04 15.72 -5.12
N ILE A 479 -17.96 16.28 -4.37
CA ILE A 479 -18.01 17.68 -4.01
C ILE A 479 -17.82 17.74 -2.51
N SER A 480 -16.81 18.47 -2.03
CA SER A 480 -16.55 18.56 -0.60
C SER A 480 -16.26 19.99 -0.15
N LEU A 481 -16.66 20.28 1.08
CA LEU A 481 -16.36 21.48 1.81
C LEU A 481 -15.78 21.09 3.16
N GLY A 482 -14.62 21.63 3.49
CA GLY A 482 -13.92 21.34 4.75
C GLY A 482 -13.42 22.63 5.39
N PHE A 483 -13.51 22.68 6.70
CA PHE A 483 -12.89 23.69 7.53
C PHE A 483 -11.94 23.00 8.50
N SER A 484 -10.72 23.48 8.60
CA SER A 484 -9.77 23.04 9.61
C SER A 484 -9.14 24.24 10.32
N ASN A 485 -8.99 24.12 11.64
CA ASN A 485 -8.26 25.07 12.46
C ASN A 485 -7.13 24.32 13.17
N THR A 486 -5.90 24.69 12.86
CA THR A 486 -4.68 24.10 13.41
C THR A 486 -4.00 25.11 14.29
N ILE A 487 -3.79 24.77 15.54
CA ILE A 487 -3.04 25.56 16.51
C ILE A 487 -1.70 24.88 16.68
N ARG A 488 -0.62 25.60 16.43
CA ARG A 488 0.77 25.15 16.67
C ARG A 488 1.44 26.03 17.72
N PRO A 489 2.57 25.60 18.28
CA PRO A 489 3.31 26.43 19.27
C PRO A 489 3.64 27.82 18.75
N ASP A 490 3.87 27.96 17.46
CA ASP A 490 4.38 29.17 16.82
C ASP A 490 3.26 30.00 16.16
N TYR A 491 2.20 29.36 15.66
CA TYR A 491 1.14 30.05 14.90
C TYR A 491 -0.19 29.30 14.90
N ARG A 492 -1.26 30.03 14.61
CA ARG A 492 -2.59 29.50 14.37
C ARG A 492 -2.93 29.62 12.90
N ARG A 493 -3.57 28.61 12.34
CA ARG A 493 -3.96 28.59 10.94
C ARG A 493 -5.34 27.97 10.76
N SER A 494 -6.22 28.69 10.09
CA SER A 494 -7.51 28.15 9.66
C SER A 494 -7.57 28.07 8.14
N THR A 495 -8.17 26.98 7.65
CA THR A 495 -8.30 26.75 6.21
C THR A 495 -9.73 26.34 5.90
N LEU A 496 -10.35 27.06 4.97
CA LEU A 496 -11.60 26.66 4.34
C LEU A 496 -11.27 26.13 2.95
N ARG A 497 -11.63 24.87 2.68
CA ARG A 497 -11.34 24.22 1.41
C ARG A 497 -12.62 23.71 0.75
N ALA A 498 -12.81 24.07 -0.51
CA ALA A 498 -13.89 23.56 -1.36
C ALA A 498 -13.28 22.81 -2.55
N THR A 499 -13.74 21.56 -2.78
CA THR A 499 -13.22 20.76 -3.90
C THR A 499 -14.34 20.15 -4.72
N THR A 500 -14.10 20.03 -6.03
CA THR A 500 -14.91 19.20 -6.93
C THR A 500 -13.98 18.32 -7.73
N ALA A 501 -14.15 17.00 -7.60
CA ALA A 501 -13.27 16.02 -8.19
C ALA A 501 -14.04 14.94 -8.94
N TYR A 502 -13.47 14.50 -10.08
CA TYR A 502 -13.86 13.28 -10.79
C TYR A 502 -12.83 12.20 -10.50
N ASN A 503 -13.32 11.05 -10.06
CA ASN A 503 -12.50 9.89 -9.76
C ASN A 503 -13.00 8.70 -10.59
N TRP A 504 -12.11 7.99 -11.27
CA TRP A 504 -12.45 6.77 -11.99
C TRP A 504 -11.26 5.81 -12.09
N GLN A 505 -11.54 4.60 -12.52
CA GLN A 505 -10.54 3.57 -12.76
C GLN A 505 -10.66 3.10 -14.22
N SER A 506 -9.56 2.72 -14.85
CA SER A 506 -9.57 1.97 -16.12
C SER A 506 -9.36 0.47 -15.91
N SER A 507 -8.74 0.12 -14.78
CA SER A 507 -8.50 -1.25 -14.34
C SER A 507 -8.42 -1.32 -12.81
N PRO A 508 -8.38 -2.50 -12.19
CA PRO A 508 -8.17 -2.64 -10.75
C PRO A 508 -6.86 -2.00 -10.26
N THR A 509 -5.88 -1.88 -11.14
CA THR A 509 -4.55 -1.33 -10.82
C THR A 509 -4.37 0.13 -11.20
N THR A 510 -5.29 0.71 -11.98
CA THR A 510 -5.13 2.05 -12.56
C THR A 510 -6.26 2.96 -12.16
N GLN A 511 -5.91 4.07 -11.52
CA GLN A 511 -6.85 5.08 -11.01
C GLN A 511 -6.51 6.45 -11.54
N PHE A 512 -7.55 7.23 -11.82
CA PHE A 512 -7.46 8.63 -12.23
C PHE A 512 -8.22 9.52 -11.26
N ASN A 513 -7.67 10.68 -10.96
CA ASN A 513 -8.28 11.72 -10.14
C ASN A 513 -8.18 13.04 -10.90
N PHE A 514 -9.28 13.71 -11.14
CA PHE A 514 -9.30 15.00 -11.79
C PHE A 514 -10.05 16.01 -10.92
N TYR A 515 -9.31 16.88 -10.26
CA TYR A 515 -9.88 18.01 -9.54
C TYR A 515 -10.13 19.14 -10.52
N ILE A 516 -11.39 19.42 -10.79
CA ILE A 516 -11.80 20.56 -11.63
C ILE A 516 -11.82 21.86 -10.85
N ALA A 517 -11.94 21.76 -9.54
CA ALA A 517 -11.81 22.88 -8.62
C ALA A 517 -11.19 22.41 -7.30
N ASP A 518 -10.14 23.07 -6.86
CA ASP A 518 -9.54 22.95 -5.52
C ASP A 518 -9.31 24.37 -5.02
N ILE A 519 -10.23 24.89 -4.21
CA ILE A 519 -10.24 26.25 -3.73
C ILE A 519 -9.91 26.23 -2.25
N ASN A 520 -8.88 26.96 -1.85
CA ASN A 520 -8.42 27.05 -0.48
C ASN A 520 -8.37 28.53 -0.08
N LEU A 521 -9.09 28.88 0.97
CA LEU A 521 -8.98 30.14 1.66
C LEU A 521 -8.25 29.91 2.99
N ILE A 522 -7.06 30.45 3.10
CA ILE A 522 -6.18 30.25 4.22
C ILE A 522 -6.08 31.54 5.01
N ASN A 523 -6.36 31.46 6.30
CA ASN A 523 -6.13 32.53 7.25
C ASN A 523 -5.03 32.05 8.24
N ALA A 524 -3.83 32.51 8.03
CA ALA A 524 -2.71 32.28 8.95
C ALA A 524 -2.54 33.55 9.75
N GLY A 525 -2.75 33.49 11.03
CA GLY A 525 -2.73 34.41 12.13
C GLY A 525 -2.02 35.75 12.08
N ASN A 526 -2.26 36.60 11.09
CA ASN A 526 -1.90 38.00 11.11
C ASN A 526 -3.17 38.90 11.27
N GLY A 527 -4.24 38.37 11.87
CA GLY A 527 -5.23 39.25 12.44
C GLY A 527 -4.61 40.00 13.62
N THR A 528 -5.11 41.18 13.89
CA THR A 528 -4.79 42.08 15.01
C THR A 528 -4.73 41.41 16.40
N ASP A 529 -4.92 40.11 16.49
CA ASP A 529 -4.77 39.29 17.66
C ASP A 529 -3.36 38.65 17.69
N SER A 530 -2.58 39.09 18.61
CA SER A 530 -1.25 38.75 19.08
C SER A 530 -0.88 37.28 19.23
N GLU A 531 -1.21 36.37 18.31
CA GLU A 531 -1.05 34.94 18.50
C GLU A 531 0.16 34.32 17.78
N ILE A 532 0.91 35.08 17.00
CA ILE A 532 2.25 34.69 16.62
C ILE A 532 3.18 35.04 17.77
N SER A 533 3.87 34.05 18.33
CA SER A 533 4.84 34.35 19.39
C SER A 533 5.82 35.41 18.89
N THR A 534 6.15 36.37 19.74
CA THR A 534 7.09 37.46 19.40
C THR A 534 8.43 36.91 18.90
N THR A 535 8.81 35.74 19.36
CA THR A 535 10.02 35.04 18.94
C THR A 535 9.88 34.53 17.50
N PHE A 536 8.72 33.96 17.13
CA PHE A 536 8.47 33.52 15.78
C PHE A 536 8.42 34.67 14.77
N GLN A 537 7.81 35.80 15.15
CA GLN A 537 7.80 36.99 14.32
C GLN A 537 9.21 37.52 14.03
N LYS A 538 10.07 37.61 15.07
CA LYS A 538 11.48 38.02 14.88
C LYS A 538 12.25 37.08 13.95
N GLN A 539 11.94 35.78 14.00
CA GLN A 539 12.53 34.80 13.11
C GLN A 539 12.03 34.96 11.67
N LEU A 540 10.72 35.21 11.48
CA LEU A 540 10.18 35.50 10.15
C LEU A 540 10.79 36.76 9.57
N ASP A 541 10.94 37.82 10.36
CA ASP A 541 11.55 39.08 9.93
C ASP A 541 13.01 38.86 9.50
N SER A 542 13.76 38.09 10.25
CA SER A 542 15.13 37.68 9.86
C SER A 542 15.18 36.90 8.54
N LEU A 543 14.23 36.02 8.30
CA LEU A 543 14.14 35.27 7.04
C LEU A 543 13.74 36.18 5.87
N ILE A 544 12.89 37.18 6.10
CA ILE A 544 12.52 38.18 5.10
C ILE A 544 13.76 39.01 4.70
N GLU A 545 14.55 39.48 5.67
CA GLU A 545 15.80 40.21 5.43
C GLU A 545 16.81 39.39 4.59
N GLN A 546 16.80 38.07 4.78
CA GLN A 546 17.59 37.12 4.01
C GLN A 546 17.01 36.83 2.63
N GLY A 547 15.84 37.38 2.25
CA GLY A 547 15.17 37.18 0.96
C GLY A 547 14.33 35.90 0.88
N SER A 548 14.06 35.24 2.00
CA SER A 548 13.21 34.05 2.02
C SER A 548 11.75 34.39 1.72
N THR A 549 11.10 33.61 0.85
CA THR A 549 9.67 33.76 0.53
C THR A 549 8.77 32.96 1.49
N ILE A 550 9.34 32.27 2.46
CA ILE A 550 8.59 31.38 3.38
C ILE A 550 7.52 32.12 4.20
N TYR A 551 7.77 33.43 4.47
CA TYR A 551 6.82 34.27 5.20
C TYR A 551 5.47 34.40 4.49
N LEU A 552 5.43 34.22 3.15
CA LEU A 552 4.20 34.27 2.38
C LEU A 552 3.26 33.12 2.77
N GLY A 553 3.80 31.97 3.21
CA GLY A 553 3.02 30.86 3.73
C GLY A 553 2.26 31.14 5.03
N PHE A 554 2.65 32.22 5.72
CA PHE A 554 2.03 32.66 6.99
C PHE A 554 1.14 33.88 6.80
N ARG A 555 0.88 34.29 5.55
CA ARG A 555 -0.10 35.34 5.22
C ARG A 555 -1.43 34.76 4.82
N ARG A 556 -2.46 35.58 4.96
CA ARG A 556 -3.80 35.27 4.42
C ARG A 556 -3.68 35.04 2.92
N SER A 557 -4.22 33.92 2.44
CA SER A 557 -4.04 33.57 1.04
C SER A 557 -5.24 32.85 0.45
N PHE A 558 -5.39 33.07 -0.85
CA PHE A 558 -6.35 32.40 -1.72
C PHE A 558 -5.59 31.56 -2.74
N ALA A 559 -5.82 30.25 -2.73
CA ALA A 559 -5.27 29.35 -3.72
C ALA A 559 -6.39 28.59 -4.40
N SER A 560 -6.45 28.67 -5.72
CA SER A 560 -7.36 27.88 -6.55
C SER A 560 -6.55 27.08 -7.55
N GLY A 561 -7.01 25.88 -7.90
CA GLY A 561 -6.26 25.05 -8.84
C GLY A 561 -7.11 23.97 -9.50
N ILE A 562 -6.59 23.47 -10.62
CA ILE A 562 -7.06 22.31 -11.35
C ILE A 562 -5.92 21.30 -11.31
N SER A 563 -6.21 20.03 -11.01
CA SER A 563 -5.16 19.02 -11.02
C SER A 563 -5.63 17.69 -11.59
N PHE A 564 -4.71 17.01 -12.28
CA PHE A 564 -4.91 15.69 -12.81
C PHE A 564 -3.88 14.73 -12.22
N GLY A 565 -4.34 13.61 -11.68
CA GLY A 565 -3.54 12.57 -11.08
C GLY A 565 -3.77 11.23 -11.76
N TYR A 566 -2.69 10.55 -12.09
CA TYR A 566 -2.65 9.17 -12.55
C TYR A 566 -1.95 8.32 -11.50
N THR A 567 -2.53 7.18 -11.14
CA THR A 567 -1.93 6.22 -10.21
C THR A 567 -2.03 4.81 -10.77
N TYR A 568 -0.88 4.15 -10.88
CA TYR A 568 -0.77 2.73 -11.19
C TYR A 568 -0.20 1.99 -9.99
N ASN A 569 -0.92 0.98 -9.48
CA ASN A 569 -0.53 0.21 -8.30
C ASN A 569 -0.86 -1.26 -8.50
N THR A 570 0.15 -2.10 -8.59
CA THR A 570 -0.02 -3.55 -8.71
C THR A 570 -0.19 -4.26 -7.36
N ASN A 571 0.01 -3.56 -6.25
CA ASN A 571 -0.16 -4.08 -4.89
C ASN A 571 -1.50 -3.66 -4.28
N THR A 572 -2.59 -3.95 -4.98
CA THR A 572 -3.94 -3.53 -4.55
C THR A 572 -4.42 -4.20 -3.26
N THR A 573 -3.90 -5.40 -2.96
CA THR A 573 -4.27 -6.17 -1.76
C THR A 573 -3.23 -6.06 -0.64
N GLY A 574 -2.12 -5.36 -0.85
CA GLY A 574 -1.02 -5.28 0.11
C GLY A 574 -0.19 -6.56 0.28
N GLN A 575 -0.52 -7.63 -0.45
CA GLN A 575 0.07 -8.97 -0.29
C GLN A 575 1.11 -9.33 -1.35
N ASN A 576 1.21 -8.55 -2.43
CA ASN A 576 2.11 -8.84 -3.53
C ASN A 576 3.55 -8.49 -3.15
N ARG A 577 4.41 -9.48 -3.05
CA ARG A 577 5.84 -9.28 -2.76
C ARG A 577 6.57 -8.60 -3.92
N ARG A 578 6.18 -8.89 -5.18
CA ARG A 578 6.65 -8.18 -6.38
C ARG A 578 5.60 -7.20 -6.80
N ALA A 579 5.86 -5.92 -6.63
CA ALA A 579 4.90 -4.87 -6.91
C ALA A 579 5.57 -3.63 -7.50
N SER A 580 4.78 -2.84 -8.21
CA SER A 580 5.17 -1.53 -8.73
C SER A 580 4.07 -0.53 -8.39
N PHE A 581 4.50 0.66 -8.05
CA PHE A 581 3.64 1.82 -7.84
C PHE A 581 4.20 2.97 -8.67
N PHE A 582 3.32 3.64 -9.40
CA PHE A 582 3.65 4.85 -10.14
C PHE A 582 2.54 5.87 -9.95
N ARG A 583 2.88 7.07 -9.57
CA ARG A 583 1.94 8.18 -9.44
C ARG A 583 2.51 9.40 -10.13
N ALA A 584 1.71 10.02 -10.99
CA ALA A 584 2.02 11.30 -11.61
C ALA A 584 0.88 12.29 -11.34
N VAL A 585 1.23 13.50 -10.96
CA VAL A 585 0.28 14.58 -10.68
C VAL A 585 0.73 15.83 -11.42
N VAL A 586 -0.19 16.44 -12.16
CA VAL A 586 -0.01 17.77 -12.79
C VAL A 586 -1.06 18.69 -12.19
N GLU A 587 -0.64 19.87 -11.77
CA GLU A 587 -1.52 20.88 -11.15
C GLU A 587 -1.25 22.25 -11.74
N SER A 588 -2.31 22.96 -12.06
CA SER A 588 -2.28 24.35 -12.48
C SER A 588 -3.03 25.20 -11.45
N GLY A 589 -2.30 25.99 -10.69
CA GLY A 589 -2.86 26.90 -9.70
C GLY A 589 -3.13 28.28 -10.27
N GLY A 590 -4.22 28.90 -9.82
CA GLY A 590 -4.65 30.22 -10.29
C GLY A 590 -5.09 30.24 -11.75
N THR A 591 -5.49 29.10 -12.32
CA THR A 591 -5.85 28.98 -13.74
C THR A 591 -6.94 29.94 -14.15
N THR A 592 -7.98 30.07 -13.33
CA THR A 592 -9.08 31.04 -13.58
C THR A 592 -8.66 32.51 -13.42
N LEU A 593 -7.63 32.76 -12.61
CA LEU A 593 -7.09 34.10 -12.39
C LEU A 593 -6.31 34.62 -13.61
N ASN A 594 -5.94 33.76 -14.55
CA ASN A 594 -5.26 34.17 -15.78
C ASN A 594 -6.17 34.94 -16.76
N PHE A 595 -7.50 34.84 -16.59
CA PHE A 595 -8.44 35.61 -17.39
C PHE A 595 -8.53 37.10 -16.97
N PHE A 596 -7.89 37.48 -15.86
CA PHE A 596 -7.89 38.82 -15.33
C PHE A 596 -6.44 39.39 -15.28
N PRO A 597 -6.27 40.68 -15.65
CA PRO A 597 -4.99 41.37 -15.52
C PRO A 597 -4.52 41.43 -14.05
N ASP A 598 -3.22 41.28 -13.82
CA ASP A 598 -2.64 41.30 -12.46
C ASP A 598 -2.96 42.61 -11.70
N THR A 599 -3.10 43.73 -12.40
CA THR A 599 -3.46 45.02 -11.81
C THR A 599 -4.87 45.00 -11.19
N GLN A 600 -5.82 44.35 -11.86
CA GLN A 600 -7.19 44.17 -11.34
C GLN A 600 -7.20 43.20 -10.16
N LEU A 601 -6.45 42.08 -10.28
CA LEU A 601 -6.36 41.09 -9.20
C LEU A 601 -5.73 41.69 -7.93
N ARG A 602 -4.68 42.48 -8.07
CA ARG A 602 -4.04 43.15 -6.93
C ARG A 602 -5.01 44.09 -6.23
N LYS A 603 -5.82 44.85 -6.99
CA LYS A 603 -6.86 45.72 -6.42
C LYS A 603 -7.98 44.91 -5.75
N PHE A 604 -8.44 43.84 -6.39
CA PHE A 604 -9.53 42.98 -5.86
C PHE A 604 -9.11 42.26 -4.57
N PHE A 605 -7.91 41.70 -4.52
CA PHE A 605 -7.39 40.99 -3.35
C PHE A 605 -6.72 41.94 -2.33
N ASN A 606 -6.59 43.22 -2.62
CA ASN A 606 -5.93 44.23 -1.79
C ASN A 606 -4.50 43.81 -1.37
N THR A 607 -3.73 43.25 -2.29
CA THR A 607 -2.41 42.59 -2.00
C THR A 607 -1.34 43.58 -1.55
N THR A 608 -1.57 44.91 -1.68
CA THR A 608 -0.65 45.95 -1.21
C THR A 608 -0.74 46.20 0.29
N ASP A 609 -1.83 45.82 0.90
CA ASP A 609 -2.06 45.91 2.34
C ASP A 609 -1.59 44.64 3.05
N SER A 610 -1.07 44.77 4.28
CA SER A 610 -0.71 43.66 5.12
C SER A 610 -1.87 42.71 5.47
N THR A 611 -3.09 43.23 5.43
CA THR A 611 -4.33 42.52 5.68
C THR A 611 -4.94 41.87 4.43
N GLY A 612 -4.43 42.17 3.25
CA GLY A 612 -4.92 41.67 1.96
C GLY A 612 -4.64 40.19 1.74
N LEU A 613 -5.43 39.60 0.84
CA LEU A 613 -5.28 38.18 0.46
C LEU A 613 -4.16 38.03 -0.58
N GLN A 614 -3.19 37.19 -0.32
CA GLN A 614 -2.23 36.79 -1.33
C GLN A 614 -2.87 35.80 -2.28
N TYR A 615 -2.61 35.91 -3.58
CA TYR A 615 -3.04 34.91 -4.57
C TYR A 615 -1.84 34.36 -5.32
N TYR A 616 -1.98 33.13 -5.84
CA TYR A 616 -0.88 32.40 -6.44
C TYR A 616 -1.26 31.91 -7.84
N LYS A 617 -0.29 32.02 -8.77
CA LYS A 617 -0.34 31.43 -10.10
C LYS A 617 0.87 30.52 -10.26
N TYR A 618 0.65 29.21 -10.45
CA TYR A 618 1.74 28.24 -10.54
C TYR A 618 1.38 27.03 -11.38
N LEU A 619 2.41 26.35 -11.88
CA LEU A 619 2.33 25.02 -12.46
C LEU A 619 3.13 24.09 -11.61
N ARG A 620 2.58 22.91 -11.29
CA ARG A 620 3.22 21.91 -10.45
C ARG A 620 3.14 20.55 -11.10
N PHE A 621 4.25 19.85 -11.09
CA PHE A 621 4.40 18.48 -11.55
C PHE A 621 5.06 17.64 -10.46
N ASN A 622 4.59 16.40 -10.25
CA ASN A 622 5.22 15.48 -9.30
C ASN A 622 5.05 14.04 -9.78
N VAL A 623 6.12 13.27 -9.71
CA VAL A 623 6.16 11.84 -10.02
C VAL A 623 6.77 11.07 -8.85
N ASP A 624 6.11 10.00 -8.43
CA ASP A 624 6.59 9.04 -7.42
C ASP A 624 6.54 7.63 -8.02
N TYR A 625 7.70 7.01 -8.18
CA TYR A 625 7.85 5.64 -8.66
C TYR A 625 8.46 4.77 -7.57
N ARG A 626 7.83 3.61 -7.35
CA ARG A 626 8.29 2.63 -6.35
C ARG A 626 8.26 1.24 -6.94
N ARG A 627 9.26 0.44 -6.59
CA ARG A 627 9.31 -0.96 -7.00
C ARG A 627 9.80 -1.84 -5.86
N TYR A 628 9.15 -3.00 -5.75
CA TYR A 628 9.46 -4.00 -4.72
C TYR A 628 9.86 -5.29 -5.43
N ILE A 629 11.03 -5.80 -5.09
CA ILE A 629 11.63 -6.98 -5.72
C ILE A 629 11.95 -7.98 -4.61
N PRO A 630 11.28 -9.14 -4.57
CA PRO A 630 11.67 -10.22 -3.66
C PRO A 630 13.02 -10.79 -4.12
N LEU A 631 13.99 -10.83 -3.24
CA LEU A 631 15.28 -11.48 -3.46
C LEU A 631 15.24 -12.95 -3.03
N ASN A 632 14.53 -13.23 -1.95
CA ASN A 632 14.21 -14.56 -1.46
C ASN A 632 12.96 -14.53 -0.59
N ILE A 633 12.55 -15.69 0.00
CA ILE A 633 11.32 -15.77 0.81
C ILE A 633 11.30 -14.84 2.04
N HIS A 634 12.44 -14.37 2.50
CA HIS A 634 12.58 -13.53 3.70
C HIS A 634 13.14 -12.15 3.43
N THR A 635 13.68 -11.91 2.24
CA THR A 635 14.38 -10.66 1.92
C THR A 635 13.80 -10.03 0.67
N SER A 636 13.61 -8.71 0.70
CA SER A 636 13.16 -7.93 -0.45
C SER A 636 13.97 -6.65 -0.59
N LEU A 637 14.15 -6.22 -1.82
CA LEU A 637 14.71 -4.93 -2.17
C LEU A 637 13.57 -4.00 -2.58
N ALA A 638 13.51 -2.84 -1.97
CA ALA A 638 12.56 -1.79 -2.31
C ALA A 638 13.33 -0.56 -2.76
N PHE A 639 12.87 0.11 -3.79
CA PHE A 639 13.40 1.39 -4.19
C PHE A 639 12.30 2.37 -4.58
N ARG A 640 12.58 3.64 -4.37
CA ARG A 640 11.72 4.77 -4.67
C ARG A 640 12.50 5.86 -5.35
N ILE A 641 11.87 6.50 -6.32
CA ILE A 641 12.30 7.78 -6.90
C ILE A 641 11.11 8.72 -6.83
N ASN A 642 11.30 9.88 -6.23
CA ASN A 642 10.31 10.95 -6.19
C ASN A 642 10.94 12.23 -6.74
N THR A 643 10.30 12.81 -7.73
CA THR A 643 10.72 14.06 -8.34
C THR A 643 9.54 14.99 -8.53
N GLY A 644 9.79 16.27 -8.41
CA GLY A 644 8.75 17.27 -8.57
C GLY A 644 9.31 18.63 -8.89
N LEU A 645 8.48 19.41 -9.55
CA LEU A 645 8.77 20.77 -9.97
C LEU A 645 7.54 21.64 -9.71
N VAL A 646 7.72 22.80 -9.15
CA VAL A 646 6.69 23.84 -9.06
C VAL A 646 7.27 25.16 -9.59
N TYR A 647 6.56 25.76 -10.51
CA TYR A 647 6.95 27.02 -11.11
C TYR A 647 5.88 28.08 -10.83
N GLY A 648 6.19 29.02 -9.96
CA GLY A 648 5.34 30.17 -9.66
C GLY A 648 5.54 31.27 -10.73
N TYR A 649 4.45 31.73 -11.30
CA TYR A 649 4.43 32.86 -12.24
C TYR A 649 3.45 33.95 -11.75
N GLY A 650 3.37 35.07 -12.46
CA GLY A 650 2.58 36.21 -12.02
C GLY A 650 3.33 37.09 -11.03
N SER A 651 2.60 37.87 -10.24
CA SER A 651 3.17 38.91 -9.38
C SER A 651 3.95 38.37 -8.19
N ASN A 652 3.54 37.28 -7.58
CA ASN A 652 4.20 36.72 -6.39
C ASN A 652 5.38 35.80 -6.74
N ARG A 653 5.45 35.34 -7.98
CA ARG A 653 6.54 34.48 -8.49
C ARG A 653 6.88 33.26 -7.62
N THR A 654 5.95 32.81 -6.77
CA THR A 654 6.06 31.64 -5.91
C THR A 654 4.75 30.87 -5.89
N ALA A 655 4.76 29.67 -5.34
CA ALA A 655 3.59 28.86 -5.09
C ALA A 655 3.17 28.96 -3.61
N PRO A 656 1.93 28.54 -3.25
CA PRO A 656 1.55 28.38 -1.85
C PRO A 656 2.51 27.47 -1.11
N TYR A 657 2.79 27.77 0.14
CA TYR A 657 3.70 27.01 0.99
C TYR A 657 3.45 25.49 0.97
N GLU A 658 2.17 25.09 0.95
CA GLU A 658 1.76 23.67 0.91
C GLU A 658 2.05 22.97 -0.42
N LYS A 659 2.32 23.73 -1.46
CA LYS A 659 2.59 23.22 -2.80
C LYS A 659 4.10 23.13 -3.07
N LEU A 660 4.92 23.78 -2.24
CA LEU A 660 6.37 23.68 -2.28
C LEU A 660 6.83 22.27 -1.85
N PHE A 661 8.04 21.93 -2.21
CA PHE A 661 8.63 20.65 -1.86
C PHE A 661 9.56 20.78 -0.66
N PHE A 662 9.63 19.71 0.13
CA PHE A 662 10.48 19.62 1.31
C PHE A 662 11.18 18.27 1.32
N ALA A 663 12.44 18.24 1.80
CA ALA A 663 13.21 17.03 2.00
C ALA A 663 13.61 16.83 3.46
N GLY A 664 13.85 15.56 3.82
CA GLY A 664 14.14 15.11 5.20
C GLY A 664 12.92 14.49 5.88
N GLY A 665 13.18 13.64 6.88
CA GLY A 665 12.19 12.95 7.69
C GLY A 665 11.94 11.49 7.28
N SER A 666 11.06 10.86 8.01
CA SER A 666 10.85 9.40 7.99
C SER A 666 10.45 8.79 6.64
N ASN A 667 9.88 9.57 5.72
CA ASN A 667 9.42 9.13 4.39
C ASN A 667 10.19 9.79 3.23
N SER A 668 11.28 10.47 3.52
CA SER A 668 12.18 11.15 2.60
C SER A 668 13.63 10.75 2.93
N ILE A 669 14.52 11.70 3.14
CA ILE A 669 15.92 11.43 3.49
C ILE A 669 16.06 11.36 5.00
N ARG A 670 16.12 10.14 5.54
CA ARG A 670 15.96 9.82 6.98
C ARG A 670 17.10 10.29 7.88
N ALA A 671 18.22 10.71 7.31
CA ALA A 671 19.34 11.27 8.05
C ALA A 671 19.17 12.76 8.43
N TRP A 672 18.08 13.38 7.99
CA TRP A 672 17.70 14.75 8.36
C TRP A 672 16.34 14.78 9.04
N LEU A 673 16.16 15.74 9.93
CA LEU A 673 14.86 16.03 10.52
C LEU A 673 13.87 16.42 9.42
N PRO A 674 12.56 16.20 9.63
CA PRO A 674 11.54 16.53 8.67
C PRO A 674 11.63 17.97 8.18
N ARG A 675 11.63 18.15 6.82
CA ARG A 675 11.67 19.45 6.15
C ARG A 675 12.91 20.32 6.41
N ARG A 676 14.00 19.73 6.88
CA ARG A 676 15.20 20.45 7.30
C ARG A 676 16.37 20.32 6.32
N LEU A 677 16.22 19.61 5.22
CA LEU A 677 17.24 19.44 4.20
C LEU A 677 17.05 20.43 3.06
N GLY A 678 18.15 21.01 2.56
CA GLY A 678 18.19 21.92 1.43
C GLY A 678 17.97 23.38 1.81
N PRO A 679 17.55 24.25 0.86
CA PRO A 679 17.68 24.03 -0.58
C PRO A 679 19.16 24.04 -1.03
N GLY A 680 19.48 23.14 -1.97
CA GLY A 680 20.83 23.01 -2.52
C GLY A 680 21.92 22.86 -1.46
N SER A 681 22.91 23.71 -1.54
CA SER A 681 24.01 23.85 -0.55
C SER A 681 23.93 25.15 0.26
N GLU A 682 22.70 25.64 0.48
CA GLU A 682 22.47 26.87 1.23
C GLU A 682 23.18 26.81 2.58
N TRP A 683 23.96 27.84 2.81
CA TRP A 683 24.62 28.15 4.07
C TRP A 683 23.96 29.40 4.67
N PRO A 684 23.52 29.43 5.93
CA PRO A 684 22.95 30.61 6.56
C PRO A 684 23.99 31.75 6.61
N GLN A 685 23.69 32.84 5.94
CA GLN A 685 24.54 34.01 6.04
C GLN A 685 24.24 34.79 7.30
N ARG A 686 25.27 35.35 7.91
CA ARG A 686 25.15 36.23 9.08
C ARG A 686 24.37 37.50 8.71
N SER A 687 23.33 37.83 9.46
CA SER A 687 22.68 39.14 9.31
C SER A 687 23.67 40.22 9.79
N SER A 688 24.02 41.14 8.90
CA SER A 688 24.90 42.26 9.22
C SER A 688 24.25 43.25 10.18
N THR A 689 22.97 43.21 10.43
CA THR A 689 22.19 44.17 11.19
C THR A 689 21.99 43.80 12.67
N ASN A 690 22.25 42.55 13.04
CA ASN A 690 22.18 42.16 14.47
C ASN A 690 23.30 41.17 14.85
N PRO A 691 24.47 41.70 15.28
CA PRO A 691 25.59 40.87 15.73
C PRO A 691 25.26 40.03 16.99
N ASN A 692 24.20 40.38 17.71
CA ASN A 692 23.76 39.71 18.94
C ASN A 692 22.51 38.84 18.72
N ALA A 693 22.13 38.49 17.46
CA ALA A 693 21.05 37.54 17.23
C ALA A 693 21.36 36.25 18.00
N PRO A 694 20.48 35.85 18.93
CA PRO A 694 20.75 34.68 19.73
C PRO A 694 20.97 33.47 18.82
N GLY A 695 22.17 32.92 18.85
CA GLY A 695 22.45 31.65 18.28
C GLY A 695 23.43 31.58 17.13
N LEU A 696 24.05 32.65 16.66
CA LEU A 696 25.14 32.53 15.69
C LEU A 696 26.49 32.51 16.42
N ASN A 697 26.96 31.33 16.81
CA ASN A 697 28.36 31.15 17.06
C ASN A 697 29.07 30.99 15.70
N PRO A 698 29.95 31.91 15.29
CA PRO A 698 30.69 31.82 14.03
C PRO A 698 31.50 30.53 13.91
N ASP A 699 31.88 29.94 15.02
CA ASP A 699 32.68 28.72 15.09
C ASP A 699 31.81 27.44 15.06
N TYR A 700 30.50 27.55 15.27
CA TYR A 700 29.54 26.42 15.24
C TYR A 700 28.26 26.77 14.52
N PRO A 701 28.30 27.00 13.21
CA PRO A 701 27.09 27.30 12.42
C PRO A 701 26.13 26.11 12.34
N GLU A 702 26.54 24.95 12.81
CA GLU A 702 25.77 23.70 12.71
C GLU A 702 24.40 23.76 13.41
N GLN A 703 24.28 24.53 14.49
CA GLN A 703 23.03 24.69 15.22
C GLN A 703 21.91 25.32 14.35
N PHE A 704 22.28 26.11 13.35
CA PHE A 704 21.34 26.88 12.51
C PHE A 704 20.99 26.19 11.20
N LEU A 705 21.86 25.29 10.67
CA LEU A 705 21.63 24.62 9.41
C LEU A 705 20.30 23.87 9.35
N TYR A 706 19.86 23.38 10.50
CA TYR A 706 18.68 22.52 10.59
C TYR A 706 17.56 23.09 11.46
N THR A 707 17.62 24.36 11.79
CA THR A 707 16.66 24.99 12.71
C THR A 707 15.30 25.25 12.07
N PHE A 708 15.28 25.62 10.78
CA PHE A 708 14.06 26.03 10.07
C PHE A 708 13.64 25.02 9.00
N GLU A 709 12.34 25.02 8.69
CA GLU A 709 11.82 24.33 7.52
C GLU A 709 12.37 24.97 6.23
N LYS A 710 12.79 24.15 5.30
CA LYS A 710 13.47 24.57 4.07
C LYS A 710 12.69 24.12 2.84
N PRO A 711 11.84 24.99 2.27
CA PRO A 711 11.11 24.70 1.05
C PRO A 711 11.98 24.82 -0.19
N GLY A 712 11.63 24.08 -1.24
CA GLY A 712 12.18 24.23 -2.59
C GLY A 712 11.10 24.19 -3.66
N ASP A 713 11.43 24.74 -4.82
CA ASP A 713 10.58 24.68 -6.02
C ASP A 713 10.72 23.34 -6.74
N MET A 714 11.84 22.66 -6.56
CA MET A 714 12.17 21.39 -7.17
C MET A 714 12.62 20.40 -6.10
N ILE A 715 12.24 19.14 -6.27
CA ILE A 715 12.72 18.02 -5.47
C ILE A 715 13.20 16.88 -6.37
N ILE A 716 14.31 16.30 -6.01
CA ILE A 716 14.77 15.00 -6.53
C ILE A 716 15.25 14.20 -5.34
N GLU A 717 14.60 13.07 -5.09
CA GLU A 717 14.99 12.14 -4.03
C GLU A 717 14.87 10.69 -4.49
N GLY A 718 15.77 9.86 -3.99
CA GLY A 718 15.78 8.43 -4.21
C GLY A 718 16.10 7.68 -2.92
N SER A 719 15.49 6.53 -2.76
CA SER A 719 15.73 5.63 -1.63
C SER A 719 15.86 4.20 -2.09
N VAL A 720 16.84 3.49 -1.53
CA VAL A 720 17.01 2.05 -1.71
C VAL A 720 17.01 1.41 -0.33
N GLU A 721 16.17 0.40 -0.14
CA GLU A 721 16.02 -0.27 1.16
C GLU A 721 16.03 -1.79 0.99
N LEU A 722 16.99 -2.43 1.63
CA LEU A 722 17.06 -3.90 1.77
C LEU A 722 16.30 -4.28 3.05
N ARG A 723 15.23 -5.04 2.91
CA ARG A 723 14.35 -5.50 3.98
C ARG A 723 14.54 -6.99 4.21
N GLY A 724 14.68 -7.39 5.47
CA GLY A 724 14.85 -8.81 5.81
C GLY A 724 14.18 -9.15 7.13
N ARG A 725 13.59 -10.34 7.22
CA ARG A 725 13.01 -10.84 8.45
C ARG A 725 14.10 -11.22 9.43
N LEU A 726 14.05 -10.70 10.65
CA LEU A 726 14.97 -11.00 11.72
C LEU A 726 14.45 -12.17 12.58
N PHE A 727 13.34 -11.97 13.25
CA PHE A 727 12.72 -12.96 14.12
C PHE A 727 11.24 -12.61 14.34
N HIS A 728 10.51 -13.51 14.99
CA HIS A 728 9.13 -13.30 15.40
C HIS A 728 9.06 -13.16 16.91
N LEU A 729 8.38 -12.11 17.39
CA LEU A 729 8.14 -11.85 18.80
C LEU A 729 6.82 -11.10 18.92
N LEU A 730 5.68 -11.75 19.20
CA LEU A 730 4.35 -11.13 19.13
C LEU A 730 4.01 -10.51 17.76
N ALA A 731 5.00 -10.03 17.06
CA ALA A 731 4.98 -9.49 15.71
C ALA A 731 6.16 -10.03 14.91
N ASP A 732 6.09 -9.99 13.59
CA ASP A 732 7.26 -10.24 12.75
C ASP A 732 8.20 -9.04 12.82
N ILE A 733 9.39 -9.27 13.36
CA ILE A 733 10.41 -8.24 13.44
C ILE A 733 11.29 -8.33 12.20
N ASN A 734 11.20 -7.26 11.38
CA ASN A 734 11.98 -7.13 10.16
C ASN A 734 13.05 -6.06 10.36
N GLY A 735 14.26 -6.35 9.90
CA GLY A 735 15.33 -5.38 9.79
C GLY A 735 15.32 -4.70 8.43
N ALA A 736 15.83 -3.48 8.38
CA ALA A 736 16.09 -2.79 7.12
C ALA A 736 17.45 -2.10 7.17
N PHE A 737 18.12 -2.11 6.04
CA PHE A 737 19.26 -1.24 5.74
C PHE A 737 18.87 -0.34 4.59
N PHE A 738 19.19 0.94 4.69
CA PHE A 738 18.77 1.89 3.67
C PHE A 738 19.86 2.91 3.30
N ILE A 739 19.73 3.40 2.10
CA ILE A 739 20.49 4.54 1.57
C ILE A 739 19.47 5.48 0.94
N ASP A 740 19.46 6.73 1.39
CA ASP A 740 18.61 7.80 0.88
C ASP A 740 19.50 8.88 0.28
N ALA A 741 19.12 9.41 -0.89
CA ALA A 741 19.85 10.48 -1.55
C ALA A 741 18.88 11.47 -2.18
N GLY A 742 19.20 12.76 -2.14
CA GLY A 742 18.38 13.79 -2.78
C GLY A 742 18.50 15.15 -2.12
N ASN A 743 17.72 16.09 -2.62
CA ASN A 743 17.64 17.44 -2.08
C ASN A 743 16.41 18.17 -2.65
N VAL A 744 16.20 19.39 -2.20
CA VAL A 744 15.32 20.39 -2.82
C VAL A 744 16.13 21.56 -3.33
N TRP A 745 15.62 22.28 -4.30
CA TRP A 745 16.26 23.46 -4.90
C TRP A 745 15.22 24.54 -5.18
N THR A 746 15.65 25.79 -5.22
CA THR A 746 14.89 26.87 -5.82
C THR A 746 15.15 26.92 -7.33
N LEU A 747 14.18 27.39 -8.12
CA LEU A 747 14.37 27.58 -9.56
C LEU A 747 14.94 28.96 -9.90
N ARG A 748 14.95 29.82 -8.92
CA ARG A 748 15.38 31.23 -9.10
C ARG A 748 16.57 31.53 -8.19
N ASP A 749 17.43 32.37 -8.70
CA ASP A 749 18.54 32.92 -7.91
C ASP A 749 17.98 33.98 -6.96
N ILE A 750 18.28 33.83 -5.69
CA ILE A 750 17.88 34.77 -4.63
C ILE A 750 19.14 35.50 -4.19
N PRO A 751 19.25 36.84 -4.40
CA PRO A 751 20.52 37.58 -4.26
C PRO A 751 21.07 37.47 -2.85
N LYS A 752 20.78 37.00 -1.89
CA LYS A 752 21.40 36.84 -0.54
C LYS A 752 21.52 35.40 -0.10
N ARG A 753 21.16 34.46 -1.00
CA ARG A 753 21.06 33.02 -0.66
C ARG A 753 21.78 32.18 -1.70
N ASN A 754 23.10 32.19 -1.59
CA ASN A 754 23.95 31.46 -2.55
C ASN A 754 23.83 29.95 -2.36
N GLY A 755 23.81 29.24 -3.47
CA GLY A 755 23.80 27.77 -3.50
C GLY A 755 22.43 27.12 -3.40
N GLU A 756 21.31 27.89 -3.37
CA GLU A 756 19.96 27.32 -3.32
C GLU A 756 19.43 26.91 -4.69
N ASN A 757 19.81 27.65 -5.73
CA ASN A 757 19.25 27.46 -7.04
C ASN A 757 19.75 26.20 -7.73
N PHE A 758 18.87 25.58 -8.48
CA PHE A 758 19.22 24.42 -9.29
C PHE A 758 20.13 24.82 -10.47
N ARG A 759 21.32 24.19 -10.52
CA ARG A 759 22.27 24.34 -11.61
C ARG A 759 22.88 22.99 -11.93
N LEU A 760 23.07 22.70 -13.20
CA LEU A 760 23.63 21.41 -13.63
C LEU A 760 25.08 21.21 -13.21
N ASP A 761 25.87 22.28 -13.15
CA ASP A 761 27.27 22.25 -12.74
C ASP A 761 27.47 21.94 -11.25
N THR A 762 26.51 22.32 -10.39
CA THR A 762 26.55 22.11 -8.96
C THR A 762 25.63 20.97 -8.47
N PHE A 763 24.88 20.36 -9.36
CA PHE A 763 23.86 19.37 -9.01
C PHE A 763 24.38 18.20 -8.18
N PHE A 764 25.42 17.51 -8.66
CA PHE A 764 25.93 16.33 -7.96
C PHE A 764 26.50 16.62 -6.57
N PRO A 765 27.33 17.66 -6.37
CA PRO A 765 27.77 18.06 -5.03
C PRO A 765 26.65 18.46 -4.08
N GLN A 766 25.51 18.90 -4.60
CA GLN A 766 24.34 19.31 -3.81
C GLN A 766 23.40 18.17 -3.46
N ILE A 767 23.62 16.95 -3.94
CA ILE A 767 22.83 15.78 -3.52
C ILE A 767 23.29 15.38 -2.13
N ALA A 768 22.40 15.51 -1.14
CA ALA A 768 22.59 14.98 0.19
C ALA A 768 22.48 13.45 0.18
N VAL A 769 23.32 12.75 0.94
CA VAL A 769 23.31 11.30 1.07
C VAL A 769 23.27 10.91 2.54
N GLY A 770 22.31 10.07 2.90
CA GLY A 770 22.19 9.48 4.21
C GLY A 770 22.08 7.95 4.15
N THR A 771 22.49 7.29 5.23
CA THR A 771 22.34 5.84 5.38
C THR A 771 21.86 5.51 6.77
N GLY A 772 21.40 4.29 6.97
CA GLY A 772 20.96 3.87 8.29
C GLY A 772 20.37 2.49 8.34
N VAL A 773 19.93 2.16 9.54
CA VAL A 773 19.27 0.88 9.84
C VAL A 773 17.93 1.13 10.48
N GLY A 774 17.03 0.18 10.33
CA GLY A 774 15.72 0.30 10.94
C GLY A 774 15.14 -1.04 11.35
N ILE A 775 14.22 -0.98 12.31
CA ILE A 775 13.47 -2.12 12.82
C ILE A 775 12.00 -1.90 12.51
N ARG A 776 11.33 -2.96 12.05
CA ARG A 776 9.91 -2.97 11.73
C ARG A 776 9.23 -4.04 12.56
N PHE A 777 8.20 -3.66 13.29
CA PHE A 777 7.31 -4.55 14.04
C PHE A 777 6.04 -4.74 13.22
N ASP A 778 5.95 -5.88 12.52
CA ASP A 778 4.84 -6.19 11.61
C ASP A 778 3.81 -7.07 12.33
N PHE A 779 2.66 -6.48 12.64
CA PHE A 779 1.52 -7.13 13.30
C PHE A 779 0.50 -7.69 12.30
N SER A 780 0.83 -7.81 11.02
CA SER A 780 -0.02 -8.22 9.90
C SER A 780 -1.05 -7.16 9.46
N PHE A 781 -1.67 -6.44 10.36
CA PHE A 781 -2.65 -5.38 10.06
C PHE A 781 -2.05 -3.98 10.17
N PHE A 782 -0.92 -3.80 10.83
CA PHE A 782 -0.13 -2.57 10.82
C PHE A 782 1.34 -2.86 11.12
N VAL A 783 2.19 -1.94 10.72
CA VAL A 783 3.64 -2.00 10.93
C VAL A 783 4.09 -0.76 11.69
N ILE A 784 4.79 -0.97 12.80
CA ILE A 784 5.52 0.09 13.49
C ILE A 784 6.98 0.04 13.04
N ARG A 785 7.56 1.18 12.73
CA ARG A 785 8.97 1.26 12.37
C ARG A 785 9.74 2.28 13.21
N LEU A 786 11.00 1.94 13.44
CA LEU A 786 12.01 2.82 14.02
C LEU A 786 13.20 2.82 13.07
N ASP A 787 13.56 3.97 12.52
CA ASP A 787 14.71 4.14 11.64
C ASP A 787 15.73 5.04 12.31
N GLY A 788 16.99 4.60 12.35
CA GLY A 788 18.13 5.42 12.75
C GLY A 788 18.93 5.79 11.51
N GLY A 789 18.97 7.09 11.19
CA GLY A 789 19.68 7.63 10.03
C GLY A 789 20.89 8.48 10.42
N ILE A 790 21.97 8.35 9.67
CA ILE A 790 23.19 9.15 9.78
C ILE A 790 23.53 9.76 8.43
N LYS A 791 24.11 10.95 8.47
CA LYS A 791 24.52 11.66 7.27
C LYS A 791 25.81 11.06 6.72
N VAL A 792 25.88 10.88 5.42
CA VAL A 792 27.09 10.48 4.69
C VAL A 792 27.70 11.70 4.01
N TRP A 793 26.87 12.42 3.25
CA TRP A 793 27.26 13.63 2.54
C TRP A 793 26.20 14.72 2.80
N ASP A 794 26.67 15.87 3.31
CA ASP A 794 25.81 17.02 3.61
C ASP A 794 26.26 18.23 2.79
N PRO A 795 25.54 18.61 1.75
CA PRO A 795 25.94 19.66 0.83
C PRO A 795 26.07 21.03 1.47
N ALA A 796 25.39 21.27 2.61
CA ALA A 796 25.44 22.56 3.30
C ALA A 796 26.71 22.76 4.15
N ARG A 797 27.54 21.74 4.31
CA ARG A 797 28.77 21.83 5.13
C ARG A 797 29.99 22.30 4.36
N GLN A 798 29.85 23.36 3.60
CA GLN A 798 30.93 24.08 2.94
C GLN A 798 30.81 25.55 3.29
N TYR A 799 31.69 26.06 4.15
CA TYR A 799 31.58 27.40 4.70
C TYR A 799 32.91 28.11 4.88
N PHE A 800 32.87 29.44 4.95
CA PHE A 800 34.04 30.24 5.25
C PHE A 800 34.16 30.39 6.79
N LYS A 801 35.28 29.90 7.35
CA LYS A 801 35.57 30.03 8.77
C LYS A 801 36.30 31.36 9.03
N GLU A 802 35.59 32.35 9.55
CA GLU A 802 36.11 33.70 9.77
C GLU A 802 37.32 33.69 10.74
N SER A 803 37.30 32.87 11.79
CA SER A 803 38.39 32.76 12.78
C SER A 803 39.71 32.26 12.18
N GLU A 804 39.67 31.53 11.08
CA GLU A 804 40.82 30.95 10.39
C GLU A 804 41.10 31.59 9.03
N GLY A 805 40.20 32.46 8.55
CA GLY A 805 40.32 33.15 7.25
C GLY A 805 40.31 32.18 6.04
N LYS A 806 39.80 30.98 6.20
CA LYS A 806 39.84 29.94 5.15
C LYS A 806 38.48 29.33 4.89
N PHE A 807 38.36 28.77 3.68
CA PHE A 807 37.21 27.96 3.29
C PHE A 807 37.36 26.53 3.82
N VAL A 808 36.33 26.04 4.53
CA VAL A 808 36.28 24.71 5.12
C VAL A 808 35.27 23.85 4.33
N ASP A 809 35.71 22.69 3.89
CA ASP A 809 34.86 21.69 3.23
C ASP A 809 34.71 20.45 4.14
N GLU A 810 33.58 20.29 4.76
CA GLU A 810 33.25 19.19 5.66
C GLU A 810 32.04 18.38 5.18
N ARG A 811 31.72 18.42 3.88
CA ARG A 811 30.54 17.76 3.30
C ARG A 811 30.54 16.24 3.49
N PHE A 812 31.71 15.59 3.47
CA PHE A 812 31.83 14.16 3.72
C PHE A 812 31.98 13.88 5.23
N ILE A 813 30.87 13.47 5.88
CA ILE A 813 30.79 13.39 7.33
C ILE A 813 31.02 11.96 7.85
N LEU A 814 30.79 10.93 7.04
CA LEU A 814 30.84 9.52 7.47
C LEU A 814 32.14 9.15 8.22
N PRO A 815 33.33 9.60 7.82
CA PRO A 815 34.56 9.28 8.55
C PRO A 815 34.64 9.90 9.96
N LYS A 816 33.87 10.96 10.22
CA LYS A 816 33.79 11.62 11.52
C LYS A 816 32.72 10.99 12.44
N PHE A 817 32.07 9.92 12.00
CA PHE A 817 31.06 9.22 12.80
C PHE A 817 31.68 8.56 14.02
N SER A 818 31.11 8.84 15.20
CA SER A 818 31.52 8.27 16.48
C SER A 818 30.31 7.79 17.26
N LEU A 819 30.32 6.55 17.70
CA LEU A 819 29.26 5.99 18.56
C LEU A 819 29.14 6.72 19.92
N LYS A 820 30.22 7.38 20.38
CA LYS A 820 30.19 8.16 21.63
C LYS A 820 29.46 9.50 21.49
N GLN A 821 29.25 9.99 20.26
CA GLN A 821 28.65 11.29 19.98
C GLN A 821 27.29 11.19 19.30
N LEU A 822 26.59 10.05 19.43
CA LEU A 822 25.28 9.81 18.80
C LEU A 822 24.20 10.82 19.21
N SER A 823 24.32 11.41 20.41
CA SER A 823 23.30 12.34 20.94
C SER A 823 23.67 13.82 20.76
N SER A 824 24.95 14.17 20.63
CA SER A 824 25.43 15.55 20.73
C SER A 824 26.73 15.76 19.96
N GLY A 825 26.82 15.35 18.75
CA GLY A 825 28.01 15.59 17.92
C GLY A 825 27.67 16.28 16.62
N PRO A 826 28.64 16.52 15.77
CA PRO A 826 28.44 17.13 14.46
C PRO A 826 27.57 16.27 13.53
N ASN A 827 27.36 15.02 13.87
CA ASN A 827 26.50 14.09 13.12
C ASN A 827 25.62 13.25 14.06
N PRO A 828 24.64 13.86 14.72
CA PRO A 828 23.75 13.13 15.61
C PRO A 828 22.93 12.09 14.86
N LEU A 829 22.65 10.97 15.52
CA LEU A 829 21.73 9.96 15.01
C LEU A 829 20.32 10.55 14.95
N VAL A 830 19.73 10.59 13.77
CA VAL A 830 18.33 10.98 13.61
C VAL A 830 17.46 9.74 13.74
N ILE A 831 16.66 9.70 14.81
CA ILE A 831 15.70 8.62 15.05
C ILE A 831 14.35 9.05 14.48
N ASN A 832 13.83 8.25 13.55
CA ASN A 832 12.52 8.43 12.96
C ASN A 832 11.58 7.33 13.42
N PHE A 833 10.42 7.72 13.91
CA PHE A 833 9.29 6.83 14.16
C PHE A 833 8.33 6.88 12.97
N GLY A 834 7.71 5.74 12.63
CA GLY A 834 6.72 5.71 11.55
C GLY A 834 5.74 4.56 11.70
N ILE A 835 4.58 4.70 11.08
CA ILE A 835 3.58 3.64 10.90
C ILE A 835 3.53 3.29 9.41
N GLY A 836 3.58 2.00 9.11
CA GLY A 836 3.73 1.50 7.74
C GLY A 836 5.18 1.53 7.24
N TYR A 837 5.36 1.09 6.00
CA TYR A 837 6.65 1.20 5.31
C TYR A 837 6.87 2.63 4.81
N PRO A 838 8.13 3.10 4.67
CA PRO A 838 8.40 4.48 4.24
C PRO A 838 7.93 4.75 2.80
N PHE A 839 7.86 3.71 2.03
CA PHE A 839 7.34 3.74 0.66
C PHE A 839 6.89 2.35 0.23
#